data_adc160e3d2288a8d2a74c2c124236a4c
#
_entry.id   adc160e3d2288a8d2a74c2c124236a4c
#
_cell.length_a   1.000
_cell.length_b   1.000
_cell.length_c   1.000
_cell.angle_alpha   90.00
_cell.angle_beta   90.00
_cell.angle_gamma   90.00
#
_symmetry.space_group_name_H-M   'P 1'
#
loop_
_entity.id
_entity.type
_entity.pdbx_description
1 polymer ?
#
loop_
_entity_poly.entity_id
_entity_poly.type
_entity_poly.pdbx_seq_one_letter_code
_entity_poly.pdbx_strand_id
1 'polypeptide(L)'
;MPRRDDIESILIIGSGPIVIGQACEFDYSGTQACRVLRDEGYRVILANSNPATIMTDPEFADATYIEPLDVAVLTAIIEKERPDAVLPTLGGQTALNLATELANAGVLDKHNVEMIGASNDAIKTAEDRDLFRRAMAEIGIECARSEIAHNIEEARAALKEIGLPVIIRPAYILGGKGTAFAYTLEEYEKVAALGLEASPISEILIEQSIKGWKEFELEVMRDHEDNCVVICSIENVDAMGVHTGDSITVAPAQTLSDVEYQTMRDSAFACIRRVGVETGGSNVQFAVHPETGQQIVIEMNPRVSRSSALASKATGFPIAKIAARLAVGYTLAEIPNDITEKTPASFEPSIDYVVTKIPRWAFEKLPGAPAVLGPQMQSVGEAMAIGRTFPESLQKGIRSLEQGRGGLNADLGEVQYENRTDAQLIDEIAIATPDRLFEVAELFRRGISLDVIHEACEIDPWFLDQIAMIVEERHLIEASKIVDLDKRAWRRVKQLGFSDAQLGYLLKVEESHIRSTRLGFGVKATFKTVDTCAAEFDAETPYHYSSYEDEDEIQPGTKPRIVILGSGPNRIGQGIEFDYCCVHASFALADAGYETIMVNCNPETVSTDYDTSDRLYFEPLTREDVLNIIEAENPIGVMVSLGGQTPLKLASELPADLVFGTPPDSIDLAEDRERWNALCAQLEIPQPPGGTAANAEEAVAICEKIGFPALVRPSYVLGGRAMTIVYDFEGLTKAMKQLASFESLGREGGLSADRPVLIDRFLEDATEVDVDSIRDNSGDFVLGGI
;
A
#
# COMPACT_ATOMS: atom_id res chain seq x y z
N MET A 1 26.84 -13.41 24.96
CA MET A 1 25.53 -12.99 24.44
C MET A 1 25.79 -11.71 23.70
N PRO A 2 25.28 -11.56 22.49
CA PRO A 2 25.54 -10.42 21.62
C PRO A 2 24.84 -9.12 22.06
N ARG A 3 23.82 -9.23 22.94
CA ARG A 3 23.04 -8.10 23.43
C ARG A 3 23.91 -7.05 24.11
N ARG A 4 23.68 -5.79 23.84
CA ARG A 4 24.31 -4.64 24.52
C ARG A 4 23.81 -4.51 25.94
N ASP A 5 24.68 -4.89 26.93
CA ASP A 5 24.38 -4.83 28.37
C ASP A 5 24.58 -3.42 28.96
N ASP A 6 25.14 -2.49 28.18
CA ASP A 6 25.35 -1.08 28.54
C ASP A 6 24.15 -0.19 28.24
N ILE A 7 23.11 -0.72 27.59
CA ILE A 7 21.80 -0.08 27.32
C ILE A 7 20.73 -0.81 28.16
N GLU A 8 19.95 -0.05 28.93
CA GLU A 8 18.80 -0.56 29.69
C GLU A 8 17.48 -0.03 29.14
N SER A 9 17.47 1.17 28.53
CA SER A 9 16.27 1.85 28.06
C SER A 9 16.46 2.52 26.70
N ILE A 10 15.43 2.41 25.85
CA ILE A 10 15.47 2.88 24.47
C ILE A 10 14.24 3.75 24.18
N LEU A 11 14.46 4.96 23.64
CA LEU A 11 13.42 5.82 23.11
C LEU A 11 13.21 5.50 21.62
N ILE A 12 11.98 5.13 21.26
CA ILE A 12 11.54 4.97 19.88
C ILE A 12 10.73 6.21 19.50
N ILE A 13 11.09 6.85 18.39
CA ILE A 13 10.34 7.98 17.82
C ILE A 13 9.48 7.44 16.70
N GLY A 14 8.15 7.61 16.80
CA GLY A 14 7.19 7.21 15.78
C GLY A 14 7.13 8.18 14.60
N SER A 15 6.24 7.90 13.67
CA SER A 15 6.11 8.64 12.40
C SER A 15 5.14 9.83 12.46
N GLY A 16 4.35 9.94 13.53
CA GLY A 16 3.30 10.95 13.62
C GLY A 16 2.04 10.58 12.81
N PRO A 17 1.28 11.57 12.33
CA PRO A 17 0.07 11.34 11.57
C PRO A 17 0.37 10.76 10.19
N ILE A 18 -0.59 10.02 9.63
CA ILE A 18 -0.53 9.55 8.24
C ILE A 18 -0.63 10.76 7.30
N VAL A 19 0.32 10.86 6.38
CA VAL A 19 0.36 11.86 5.31
C VAL A 19 0.66 11.20 3.98
N ILE A 20 0.34 11.86 2.85
CA ILE A 20 0.76 11.38 1.54
C ILE A 20 2.30 11.30 1.53
N GLY A 21 2.83 10.12 1.21
CA GLY A 21 4.27 9.83 1.23
C GLY A 21 4.79 9.19 2.51
N GLN A 22 4.02 9.15 3.60
CA GLN A 22 4.36 8.47 4.85
C GLN A 22 3.09 7.92 5.50
N ALA A 23 2.77 6.66 5.22
CA ALA A 23 1.52 6.02 5.64
C ALA A 23 1.71 5.06 6.82
N CYS A 24 1.09 3.87 6.76
CA CYS A 24 1.00 2.93 7.87
C CYS A 24 2.22 2.03 8.05
N GLU A 25 3.15 2.00 7.11
CA GLU A 25 4.36 1.18 7.14
C GLU A 25 5.23 1.41 8.39
N PHE A 26 5.10 2.57 9.01
CA PHE A 26 5.85 2.90 10.22
C PHE A 26 5.11 2.51 11.52
N ASP A 27 3.80 2.27 11.48
CA ASP A 27 3.12 1.60 12.59
C ASP A 27 3.57 0.13 12.66
N TYR A 28 3.61 -0.56 11.52
CA TYR A 28 4.17 -1.89 11.41
C TYR A 28 5.60 -1.96 11.99
N SER A 29 6.52 -1.14 11.46
CA SER A 29 7.93 -1.19 11.86
C SER A 29 8.14 -0.77 13.33
N GLY A 30 7.40 0.22 13.81
CA GLY A 30 7.46 0.66 15.20
C GLY A 30 6.89 -0.38 16.18
N THR A 31 5.78 -1.03 15.83
CA THR A 31 5.19 -2.11 16.64
C THR A 31 6.16 -3.29 16.77
N GLN A 32 6.77 -3.72 15.66
CA GLN A 32 7.77 -4.79 15.66
C GLN A 32 8.98 -4.44 16.53
N ALA A 33 9.47 -3.20 16.44
CA ALA A 33 10.58 -2.74 17.26
C ALA A 33 10.24 -2.76 18.75
N CYS A 34 9.08 -2.23 19.13
CA CYS A 34 8.65 -2.21 20.54
C CYS A 34 8.58 -3.64 21.11
N ARG A 35 7.96 -4.57 20.39
CA ARG A 35 7.83 -5.98 20.82
C ARG A 35 9.19 -6.62 21.01
N VAL A 36 10.03 -6.58 19.97
CA VAL A 36 11.32 -7.26 19.97
C VAL A 36 12.25 -6.72 21.06
N LEU A 37 12.33 -5.39 21.21
CA LEU A 37 13.21 -4.79 22.22
C LEU A 37 12.73 -5.09 23.65
N ARG A 38 11.41 -5.15 23.88
CA ARG A 38 10.88 -5.61 25.18
C ARG A 38 11.16 -7.09 25.43
N ASP A 39 11.01 -7.95 24.44
CA ASP A 39 11.32 -9.38 24.52
C ASP A 39 12.81 -9.61 24.83
N GLU A 40 13.70 -8.75 24.29
CA GLU A 40 15.13 -8.73 24.63
C GLU A 40 15.40 -8.14 26.03
N GLY A 41 14.36 -7.63 26.73
CA GLY A 41 14.42 -7.14 28.12
C GLY A 41 14.88 -5.69 28.25
N TYR A 42 14.77 -4.87 27.21
CA TYR A 42 14.95 -3.41 27.30
C TYR A 42 13.67 -2.74 27.77
N ARG A 43 13.81 -1.65 28.50
CA ARG A 43 12.70 -0.73 28.78
C ARG A 43 12.45 0.14 27.55
N VAL A 44 11.27 0.01 26.95
CA VAL A 44 10.90 0.74 25.74
C VAL A 44 10.07 1.96 26.10
N ILE A 45 10.49 3.12 25.61
CA ILE A 45 9.79 4.39 25.69
C ILE A 45 9.37 4.78 24.28
N LEU A 46 8.10 5.00 24.05
CA LEU A 46 7.55 5.39 22.75
C LEU A 46 7.04 6.82 22.77
N ALA A 47 7.42 7.62 21.78
CA ALA A 47 6.82 8.92 21.50
C ALA A 47 6.19 8.90 20.10
N ASN A 48 4.86 9.07 20.01
CA ASN A 48 4.14 9.19 18.75
C ASN A 48 2.90 10.06 18.94
N SER A 49 2.53 10.84 17.93
CA SER A 49 1.35 11.73 18.01
C SER A 49 0.08 11.12 17.45
N ASN A 50 0.14 9.96 16.82
CA ASN A 50 -1.02 9.28 16.24
C ASN A 50 -1.62 8.28 17.23
N PRO A 51 -2.83 8.55 17.77
CA PRO A 51 -3.47 7.66 18.75
C PRO A 51 -4.12 6.42 18.12
N ALA A 52 -4.27 6.38 16.80
CA ALA A 52 -4.92 5.28 16.10
C ALA A 52 -3.97 4.12 15.73
N THR A 53 -2.68 4.26 16.04
CA THR A 53 -1.66 3.25 15.74
C THR A 53 -1.63 2.14 16.79
N ILE A 54 -1.27 0.94 16.36
CA ILE A 54 -1.10 -0.23 17.24
C ILE A 54 0.09 0.01 18.17
N MET A 55 1.19 0.60 17.66
CA MET A 55 2.38 0.88 18.46
C MET A 55 2.09 1.76 19.68
N THR A 56 1.08 2.64 19.63
CA THR A 56 0.70 3.51 20.75
C THR A 56 -0.21 2.86 21.76
N ASP A 57 -0.65 1.63 21.54
CA ASP A 57 -1.37 0.87 22.55
C ASP A 57 -0.47 0.63 23.78
N PRO A 58 -1.00 0.80 25.01
CA PRO A 58 -0.23 0.62 26.24
C PRO A 58 0.46 -0.73 26.42
N GLU A 59 0.03 -1.76 25.67
CA GLU A 59 0.61 -3.09 25.75
C GLU A 59 1.98 -3.20 25.05
N PHE A 60 2.33 -2.28 24.12
CA PHE A 60 3.54 -2.39 23.29
C PHE A 60 4.78 -1.69 23.85
N ALA A 61 4.63 -0.66 24.69
CA ALA A 61 5.76 0.03 25.31
C ALA A 61 5.60 0.15 26.84
N ASP A 62 6.71 0.29 27.56
CA ASP A 62 6.69 0.48 29.00
C ASP A 62 6.26 1.90 29.41
N ALA A 63 6.48 2.86 28.50
CA ALA A 63 5.99 4.22 28.61
C ALA A 63 5.61 4.76 27.23
N THR A 64 4.37 5.15 27.04
CA THR A 64 3.85 5.71 25.78
C THR A 64 3.50 7.17 25.95
N TYR A 65 4.01 8.02 25.05
CA TYR A 65 3.74 9.45 24.98
C TYR A 65 2.99 9.76 23.69
N ILE A 66 1.69 10.08 23.81
CA ILE A 66 0.87 10.58 22.69
C ILE A 66 0.96 12.10 22.71
N GLU A 67 2.02 12.62 22.10
CA GLU A 67 2.38 14.02 22.17
C GLU A 67 2.84 14.52 20.78
N PRO A 68 2.81 15.84 20.54
CA PRO A 68 3.39 16.41 19.32
C PRO A 68 4.85 15.99 19.15
N LEU A 69 5.19 15.58 17.94
CA LEU A 69 6.56 15.21 17.59
C LEU A 69 7.37 16.44 17.20
N ASP A 70 7.94 17.10 18.20
CA ASP A 70 8.86 18.23 18.05
C ASP A 70 10.05 18.14 19.03
N VAL A 71 11.09 18.94 18.77
CA VAL A 71 12.34 18.91 19.55
C VAL A 71 12.11 19.27 21.02
N ALA A 72 11.19 20.19 21.32
CA ALA A 72 10.94 20.64 22.68
C ALA A 72 10.24 19.54 23.51
N VAL A 73 9.24 18.90 22.95
CA VAL A 73 8.53 17.78 23.60
C VAL A 73 9.44 16.58 23.77
N LEU A 74 10.18 16.19 22.73
CA LEU A 74 11.13 15.08 22.82
C LEU A 74 12.26 15.36 23.82
N THR A 75 12.74 16.60 23.91
CA THR A 75 13.69 17.02 24.96
C THR A 75 13.10 16.81 26.34
N ALA A 76 11.85 17.21 26.56
CA ALA A 76 11.19 17.03 27.86
C ALA A 76 11.01 15.55 28.22
N ILE A 77 10.69 14.70 27.23
CA ILE A 77 10.62 13.24 27.40
C ILE A 77 12.00 12.68 27.78
N ILE A 78 13.05 13.05 27.05
CA ILE A 78 14.43 12.64 27.36
C ILE A 78 14.88 13.09 28.74
N GLU A 79 14.55 14.32 29.16
CA GLU A 79 14.87 14.82 30.49
C GLU A 79 14.16 14.04 31.60
N LYS A 80 12.93 13.60 31.35
CA LYS A 80 12.10 12.86 32.30
C LYS A 80 12.50 11.39 32.38
N GLU A 81 12.58 10.72 31.24
CA GLU A 81 12.74 9.27 31.13
C GLU A 81 14.21 8.81 31.17
N ARG A 82 15.14 9.67 30.77
CA ARG A 82 16.59 9.39 30.74
C ARG A 82 16.93 8.11 29.98
N PRO A 83 16.49 7.97 28.71
CA PRO A 83 16.83 6.79 27.94
C PRO A 83 18.34 6.73 27.68
N ASP A 84 18.89 5.52 27.57
CA ASP A 84 20.29 5.32 27.22
C ASP A 84 20.52 5.49 25.72
N ALA A 85 19.51 5.15 24.93
CA ALA A 85 19.56 5.22 23.46
C ALA A 85 18.27 5.75 22.83
N VAL A 86 18.40 6.27 21.60
CA VAL A 86 17.29 6.62 20.71
C VAL A 86 17.39 5.84 19.41
N LEU A 87 16.27 5.23 18.98
CA LEU A 87 16.16 4.47 17.73
C LEU A 87 15.23 5.21 16.75
N PRO A 88 15.77 5.97 15.78
CA PRO A 88 14.97 6.77 14.86
C PRO A 88 14.64 6.06 13.54
N THR A 89 15.33 4.97 13.19
CA THR A 89 15.32 4.38 11.85
C THR A 89 14.02 3.63 11.51
N LEU A 90 13.10 3.47 12.44
CA LEU A 90 11.84 2.75 12.30
C LEU A 90 10.60 3.64 12.31
N GLY A 91 10.75 4.96 12.50
CA GLY A 91 9.68 5.95 12.51
C GLY A 91 9.65 6.88 11.28
N GLY A 92 10.21 6.44 10.17
CA GLY A 92 10.21 7.18 8.89
C GLY A 92 11.05 8.45 8.90
N GLN A 93 10.77 9.32 7.93
CA GLN A 93 11.51 10.57 7.76
C GLN A 93 11.32 11.53 8.93
N THR A 94 10.13 11.55 9.52
CA THR A 94 9.84 12.38 10.70
C THR A 94 10.80 12.05 11.85
N ALA A 95 10.95 10.78 12.18
CA ALA A 95 11.84 10.35 13.27
C ALA A 95 13.31 10.63 12.98
N LEU A 96 13.79 10.41 11.74
CA LEU A 96 15.16 10.72 11.34
C LEU A 96 15.47 12.22 11.46
N ASN A 97 14.58 13.08 10.96
CA ASN A 97 14.75 14.52 11.03
C ASN A 97 14.83 15.00 12.47
N LEU A 98 13.91 14.55 13.32
CA LEU A 98 13.88 14.91 14.74
C LEU A 98 15.11 14.42 15.52
N ALA A 99 15.57 13.20 15.24
CA ALA A 99 16.78 12.68 15.88
C ALA A 99 18.03 13.49 15.47
N THR A 100 18.12 13.86 14.19
CA THR A 100 19.16 14.74 13.66
C THR A 100 19.11 16.14 14.30
N GLU A 101 17.92 16.72 14.46
CA GLU A 101 17.72 18.01 15.12
C GLU A 101 18.10 17.96 16.61
N LEU A 102 17.71 16.89 17.34
CA LEU A 102 18.11 16.67 18.73
C LEU A 102 19.63 16.54 18.87
N ALA A 103 20.29 15.81 17.97
CA ALA A 103 21.74 15.69 17.95
C ALA A 103 22.43 17.03 17.69
N ASN A 104 21.98 17.76 16.65
CA ASN A 104 22.53 19.07 16.31
C ASN A 104 22.30 20.14 17.40
N ALA A 105 21.18 20.05 18.13
CA ALA A 105 20.92 20.90 19.30
C ALA A 105 21.73 20.51 20.56
N GLY A 106 22.51 19.41 20.51
CA GLY A 106 23.30 18.92 21.63
C GLY A 106 22.48 18.29 22.76
N VAL A 107 21.20 17.98 22.50
CA VAL A 107 20.31 17.36 23.52
C VAL A 107 20.76 15.94 23.84
N LEU A 108 21.09 15.16 22.83
CA LEU A 108 21.55 13.79 23.01
C LEU A 108 22.84 13.73 23.81
N ASP A 109 23.84 14.53 23.46
CA ASP A 109 25.12 14.62 24.20
C ASP A 109 24.93 15.08 25.65
N LYS A 110 24.09 16.10 25.87
CA LYS A 110 23.79 16.62 27.22
C LYS A 110 23.23 15.56 28.17
N HIS A 111 22.45 14.62 27.63
CA HIS A 111 21.78 13.60 28.42
C HIS A 111 22.42 12.21 28.30
N ASN A 112 23.54 12.08 27.59
CA ASN A 112 24.27 10.83 27.27
C ASN A 112 23.33 9.80 26.58
N VAL A 113 22.57 10.22 25.62
CA VAL A 113 21.69 9.37 24.81
C VAL A 113 22.41 8.98 23.53
N GLU A 114 22.61 7.71 23.29
CA GLU A 114 23.23 7.20 22.06
C GLU A 114 22.19 7.09 20.94
N MET A 115 22.55 7.51 19.73
CA MET A 115 21.73 7.25 18.54
C MET A 115 22.11 5.88 17.96
N ILE A 116 21.18 4.92 17.99
CA ILE A 116 21.38 3.55 17.51
C ILE A 116 20.61 3.31 16.20
N GLY A 117 20.97 2.25 15.45
CA GLY A 117 20.37 1.95 14.13
C GLY A 117 21.09 2.65 12.98
N ALA A 118 21.25 3.96 13.03
CA ALA A 118 22.08 4.74 12.11
C ALA A 118 22.70 5.93 12.84
N SER A 119 23.95 6.24 12.53
CA SER A 119 24.62 7.42 13.08
C SER A 119 24.15 8.72 12.41
N ASN A 120 24.26 9.85 13.11
CA ASN A 120 23.93 11.15 12.54
C ASN A 120 24.72 11.46 11.24
N ASP A 121 25.98 11.01 11.17
CA ASP A 121 26.81 11.20 9.97
C ASP A 121 26.35 10.31 8.80
N ALA A 122 25.93 9.07 9.08
CA ALA A 122 25.34 8.17 8.08
C ALA A 122 24.03 8.76 7.53
N ILE A 123 23.15 9.26 8.42
CA ILE A 123 21.90 9.92 8.02
C ILE A 123 22.19 11.13 7.14
N LYS A 124 23.09 12.03 7.55
CA LYS A 124 23.49 13.20 6.74
C LYS A 124 24.06 12.82 5.39
N THR A 125 24.91 11.79 5.35
CA THR A 125 25.55 11.35 4.10
C THR A 125 24.51 10.77 3.13
N ALA A 126 23.52 10.06 3.63
CA ALA A 126 22.45 9.48 2.79
C ALA A 126 21.44 10.53 2.30
N GLU A 127 21.04 11.48 3.16
CA GLU A 127 19.95 12.43 2.87
C GLU A 127 20.43 13.68 2.11
N ASP A 128 21.70 14.08 2.28
CA ASP A 128 22.28 15.18 1.54
C ASP A 128 22.79 14.70 0.18
N ARG A 129 22.16 15.18 -0.89
CA ARG A 129 22.44 14.73 -2.25
C ARG A 129 23.89 14.96 -2.70
N ASP A 130 24.51 16.09 -2.29
CA ASP A 130 25.91 16.38 -2.67
C ASP A 130 26.88 15.50 -1.88
N LEU A 131 26.63 15.30 -0.59
CA LEU A 131 27.41 14.36 0.23
C LEU A 131 27.26 12.93 -0.30
N PHE A 132 26.05 12.50 -0.62
CA PHE A 132 25.80 11.18 -1.19
C PHE A 132 26.53 11.00 -2.53
N ARG A 133 26.36 11.93 -3.47
CA ARG A 133 27.04 11.88 -4.77
C ARG A 133 28.57 11.80 -4.63
N ARG A 134 29.16 12.61 -3.73
CA ARG A 134 30.61 12.56 -3.46
C ARG A 134 31.02 11.21 -2.86
N ALA A 135 30.24 10.71 -1.93
CA ALA A 135 30.48 9.40 -1.33
C ALA A 135 30.46 8.28 -2.37
N MET A 136 29.51 8.31 -3.31
CA MET A 136 29.43 7.35 -4.42
C MET A 136 30.61 7.49 -5.38
N ALA A 137 31.01 8.71 -5.74
CA ALA A 137 32.15 8.96 -6.60
C ALA A 137 33.48 8.42 -5.99
N GLU A 138 33.67 8.50 -4.68
CA GLU A 138 34.85 7.95 -3.98
C GLU A 138 34.98 6.43 -4.09
N ILE A 139 33.87 5.73 -4.25
CA ILE A 139 33.83 4.26 -4.43
C ILE A 139 33.62 3.83 -5.87
N GLY A 140 33.61 4.80 -6.82
CA GLY A 140 33.49 4.52 -8.24
C GLY A 140 32.10 4.12 -8.72
N ILE A 141 31.05 4.42 -7.96
CA ILE A 141 29.67 4.20 -8.34
C ILE A 141 29.11 5.46 -9.02
N GLU A 142 28.48 5.26 -10.16
CA GLU A 142 27.91 6.36 -10.95
C GLU A 142 26.55 6.80 -10.37
N CYS A 143 26.35 8.12 -10.29
CA CYS A 143 25.08 8.79 -10.04
C CYS A 143 24.70 9.63 -11.26
N ALA A 144 23.47 10.09 -11.35
CA ALA A 144 23.07 11.05 -12.37
C ALA A 144 23.96 12.30 -12.27
N ARG A 145 24.42 12.79 -13.42
CA ARG A 145 25.24 14.02 -13.46
C ARG A 145 24.41 15.19 -12.96
N SER A 146 24.93 15.92 -12.01
CA SER A 146 24.21 17.03 -11.40
C SER A 146 25.14 18.16 -10.99
N GLU A 147 24.62 19.39 -11.02
CA GLU A 147 25.30 20.60 -10.58
C GLU A 147 24.34 21.50 -9.80
N ILE A 148 24.87 22.18 -8.79
CA ILE A 148 24.13 23.15 -8.00
C ILE A 148 24.31 24.54 -8.63
N ALA A 149 23.23 25.33 -8.65
CA ALA A 149 23.27 26.70 -9.12
C ALA A 149 22.49 27.64 -8.18
N HIS A 150 23.08 28.78 -7.85
CA HIS A 150 22.49 29.82 -7.00
C HIS A 150 21.97 31.02 -7.80
N ASN A 151 22.22 31.05 -9.10
CA ASN A 151 21.76 32.07 -10.02
C ASN A 151 21.67 31.51 -11.44
N ILE A 152 21.02 32.28 -12.33
CA ILE A 152 20.77 31.85 -13.71
C ILE A 152 22.03 31.65 -14.52
N GLU A 153 23.13 32.39 -14.22
CA GLU A 153 24.40 32.26 -14.93
C GLU A 153 25.10 30.96 -14.61
N GLU A 154 25.12 30.56 -13.32
CA GLU A 154 25.59 29.26 -12.87
C GLU A 154 24.73 28.14 -13.47
N ALA A 155 23.40 28.31 -13.49
CA ALA A 155 22.50 27.36 -14.10
C ALA A 155 22.82 27.13 -15.59
N ARG A 156 23.09 28.19 -16.34
CA ARG A 156 23.52 28.09 -17.75
C ARG A 156 24.87 27.40 -17.93
N ALA A 157 25.79 27.59 -16.99
CA ALA A 157 27.05 26.85 -16.99
C ALA A 157 26.85 25.37 -16.75
N ALA A 158 26.04 25.02 -15.75
CA ALA A 158 25.64 23.63 -15.43
C ALA A 158 25.00 22.92 -16.64
N LEU A 159 24.10 23.58 -17.34
CA LEU A 159 23.46 22.99 -18.53
C LEU A 159 24.48 22.61 -19.63
N LYS A 160 25.57 23.39 -19.80
CA LYS A 160 26.60 23.07 -20.79
C LYS A 160 27.38 21.78 -20.45
N GLU A 161 27.51 21.50 -19.16
CA GLU A 161 28.18 20.30 -18.65
C GLU A 161 27.27 19.06 -18.72
N ILE A 162 25.99 19.25 -18.33
CA ILE A 162 25.03 18.15 -18.19
C ILE A 162 24.37 17.81 -19.53
N GLY A 163 23.92 18.82 -20.28
CA GLY A 163 23.12 18.66 -21.51
C GLY A 163 21.62 18.46 -21.19
N LEU A 164 20.79 18.60 -22.26
CA LEU A 164 19.36 18.33 -22.18
C LEU A 164 19.06 16.85 -22.52
N PRO A 165 17.99 16.24 -21.99
CA PRO A 165 17.04 16.82 -21.04
C PRO A 165 17.55 16.81 -19.60
N VAL A 166 17.03 17.72 -18.77
CA VAL A 166 17.37 17.82 -17.33
C VAL A 166 16.13 17.92 -16.47
N ILE A 167 16.29 17.54 -15.20
CA ILE A 167 15.33 17.83 -14.13
C ILE A 167 15.92 18.93 -13.24
N ILE A 168 15.10 19.90 -12.84
CA ILE A 168 15.48 20.99 -11.96
C ILE A 168 14.71 20.87 -10.67
N ARG A 169 15.41 20.89 -9.54
CA ARG A 169 14.85 20.73 -8.21
C ARG A 169 15.26 21.90 -7.32
N PRO A 170 14.33 22.71 -6.83
CA PRO A 170 14.65 23.73 -5.84
C PRO A 170 15.10 23.10 -4.52
N ALA A 171 16.12 23.70 -3.88
CA ALA A 171 16.60 23.23 -2.57
C ALA A 171 15.63 23.62 -1.43
N TYR A 172 15.58 22.81 -0.37
CA TYR A 172 14.79 23.00 0.84
C TYR A 172 13.27 23.11 0.61
N ILE A 173 12.74 22.43 -0.40
CA ILE A 173 11.31 22.36 -0.67
C ILE A 173 10.79 20.96 -0.42
N LEU A 174 9.77 20.84 0.43
CA LEU A 174 9.17 19.56 0.81
C LEU A 174 8.32 18.98 -0.32
N GLY A 175 8.39 17.64 -0.53
CA GLY A 175 7.49 16.91 -1.41
C GLY A 175 7.67 17.18 -2.90
N GLY A 176 8.88 17.58 -3.37
CA GLY A 176 9.16 17.76 -4.79
C GLY A 176 8.46 18.96 -5.43
N LYS A 177 7.86 19.87 -4.66
CA LYS A 177 7.19 21.07 -5.16
C LYS A 177 8.18 21.94 -5.93
N GLY A 178 7.81 22.32 -7.16
CA GLY A 178 8.68 23.11 -8.04
C GLY A 178 9.73 22.30 -8.80
N THR A 179 9.79 20.98 -8.62
CA THR A 179 10.57 20.09 -9.47
C THR A 179 9.93 20.03 -10.86
N ALA A 180 10.73 20.25 -11.91
CA ALA A 180 10.24 20.19 -13.28
C ALA A 180 11.32 19.72 -14.26
N PHE A 181 10.86 19.08 -15.34
CA PHE A 181 11.71 18.70 -16.47
C PHE A 181 11.87 19.84 -17.46
N ALA A 182 13.02 19.89 -18.13
CA ALA A 182 13.28 20.77 -19.25
C ALA A 182 13.88 19.98 -20.42
N TYR A 183 13.18 19.99 -21.54
CA TYR A 183 13.59 19.32 -22.78
C TYR A 183 14.20 20.29 -23.80
N THR A 184 13.88 21.56 -23.66
CA THR A 184 14.35 22.65 -24.53
C THR A 184 15.04 23.75 -23.73
N LEU A 185 15.87 24.54 -24.38
CA LEU A 185 16.55 25.66 -23.74
C LEU A 185 15.56 26.72 -23.19
N GLU A 186 14.44 26.92 -23.87
CA GLU A 186 13.41 27.88 -23.44
C GLU A 186 12.72 27.41 -22.16
N GLU A 187 12.35 26.12 -22.11
CA GLU A 187 11.80 25.50 -20.90
C GLU A 187 12.79 25.55 -19.75
N TYR A 188 14.07 25.26 -20.04
CA TYR A 188 15.15 25.29 -19.05
C TYR A 188 15.27 26.66 -18.37
N GLU A 189 15.38 27.74 -19.17
CA GLU A 189 15.49 29.10 -18.65
C GLU A 189 14.30 29.47 -17.74
N LYS A 190 13.11 29.11 -18.17
CA LYS A 190 11.88 29.36 -17.41
C LYS A 190 11.84 28.57 -16.09
N VAL A 191 12.13 27.26 -16.15
CA VAL A 191 12.08 26.40 -14.97
C VAL A 191 13.18 26.75 -13.99
N ALA A 192 14.41 27.02 -14.45
CA ALA A 192 15.52 27.42 -13.60
C ALA A 192 15.22 28.73 -12.85
N ALA A 193 14.66 29.75 -13.55
CA ALA A 193 14.26 30.99 -12.90
C ALA A 193 13.19 30.80 -11.84
N LEU A 194 12.14 30.02 -12.13
CA LEU A 194 11.08 29.68 -11.16
C LEU A 194 11.62 28.88 -9.98
N GLY A 195 12.54 27.94 -10.22
CA GLY A 195 13.17 27.15 -9.19
C GLY A 195 14.01 27.97 -8.22
N LEU A 196 14.81 28.90 -8.74
CA LEU A 196 15.62 29.84 -7.93
C LEU A 196 14.75 30.79 -7.09
N GLU A 197 13.61 31.21 -7.63
CA GLU A 197 12.63 32.03 -6.89
C GLU A 197 11.91 31.23 -5.82
N ALA A 198 11.59 29.97 -6.11
CA ALA A 198 10.86 29.08 -5.17
C ALA A 198 11.73 28.63 -3.99
N SER A 199 13.05 28.50 -4.17
CA SER A 199 13.97 28.08 -3.11
C SER A 199 14.17 29.17 -2.08
N PRO A 200 14.00 28.90 -0.77
CA PRO A 200 14.24 29.87 0.30
C PRO A 200 15.66 30.42 0.36
N ILE A 201 16.62 29.70 -0.22
CA ILE A 201 18.05 30.06 -0.24
C ILE A 201 18.55 30.35 -1.64
N SER A 202 17.63 30.49 -2.64
CA SER A 202 17.96 30.71 -4.07
C SER A 202 18.94 29.69 -4.63
N GLU A 203 18.70 28.41 -4.33
CA GLU A 203 19.51 27.29 -4.80
C GLU A 203 18.65 26.26 -5.56
N ILE A 204 19.16 25.82 -6.70
CA ILE A 204 18.56 24.72 -7.48
C ILE A 204 19.61 23.65 -7.77
N LEU A 205 19.19 22.40 -7.73
CA LEU A 205 19.91 21.27 -8.29
C LEU A 205 19.45 21.05 -9.73
N ILE A 206 20.37 20.99 -10.66
CA ILE A 206 20.16 20.65 -12.07
C ILE A 206 20.76 19.27 -12.28
N GLU A 207 19.94 18.34 -12.70
CA GLU A 207 20.32 16.94 -12.79
C GLU A 207 19.99 16.36 -14.17
N GLN A 208 20.85 15.50 -14.69
CA GLN A 208 20.60 14.76 -15.92
C GLN A 208 19.27 14.02 -15.81
N SER A 209 18.39 14.18 -16.79
CA SER A 209 17.16 13.41 -16.83
C SER A 209 17.44 11.95 -17.14
N ILE A 210 16.92 11.08 -16.29
CA ILE A 210 16.92 9.64 -16.48
C ILE A 210 15.50 9.13 -16.77
N LYS A 211 14.60 10.01 -17.22
CA LYS A 211 13.26 9.64 -17.62
C LYS A 211 13.32 8.57 -18.72
N GLY A 212 12.46 7.57 -18.61
CA GLY A 212 12.43 6.43 -19.52
C GLY A 212 13.44 5.31 -19.19
N TRP A 213 14.31 5.49 -18.18
CA TRP A 213 15.14 4.40 -17.68
C TRP A 213 14.32 3.46 -16.84
N LYS A 214 14.76 2.20 -16.73
CA LYS A 214 14.16 1.21 -15.82
C LYS A 214 14.54 1.52 -14.39
N GLU A 215 13.63 1.32 -13.43
CA GLU A 215 13.89 1.57 -12.01
C GLU A 215 13.85 0.28 -11.20
N PHE A 216 14.86 0.12 -10.34
CA PHE A 216 15.02 -1.02 -9.45
C PHE A 216 15.34 -0.55 -8.04
N GLU A 217 14.93 -1.35 -7.07
CA GLU A 217 15.27 -1.15 -5.67
C GLU A 217 15.82 -2.44 -5.07
N LEU A 218 16.83 -2.31 -4.21
CA LEU A 218 17.30 -3.40 -3.39
C LEU A 218 17.12 -3.03 -1.90
N GLU A 219 16.41 -3.89 -1.19
CA GLU A 219 16.36 -3.84 0.27
C GLU A 219 17.56 -4.59 0.83
N VAL A 220 18.44 -3.89 1.52
CA VAL A 220 19.74 -4.39 1.97
C VAL A 220 19.87 -4.25 3.47
N MET A 221 20.42 -5.26 4.13
CA MET A 221 20.78 -5.17 5.54
C MET A 221 22.28 -5.38 5.75
N ARG A 222 22.83 -4.69 6.74
CA ARG A 222 24.22 -4.82 7.18
C ARG A 222 24.32 -4.81 8.68
N ASP A 223 25.16 -5.67 9.25
CA ASP A 223 25.52 -5.67 10.67
C ASP A 223 26.92 -5.06 10.95
N HIS A 224 27.25 -4.92 12.22
CA HIS A 224 28.52 -4.32 12.65
C HIS A 224 29.76 -5.19 12.34
N GLU A 225 29.60 -6.48 12.03
CA GLU A 225 30.67 -7.39 11.56
C GLU A 225 30.83 -7.37 10.03
N ASP A 226 30.14 -6.46 9.33
CA ASP A 226 30.15 -6.28 7.88
C ASP A 226 29.51 -7.43 7.10
N ASN A 227 28.63 -8.22 7.72
CA ASN A 227 27.78 -9.13 6.98
C ASN A 227 26.71 -8.31 6.25
N CYS A 228 26.56 -8.54 4.96
CA CYS A 228 25.56 -7.85 4.11
C CYS A 228 24.67 -8.87 3.41
N VAL A 229 23.36 -8.58 3.34
CA VAL A 229 22.39 -9.41 2.61
C VAL A 229 21.44 -8.52 1.82
N VAL A 230 21.05 -8.96 0.62
CA VAL A 230 19.90 -8.40 -0.10
C VAL A 230 18.66 -9.19 0.30
N ILE A 231 17.68 -8.50 0.89
CA ILE A 231 16.44 -9.13 1.32
C ILE A 231 15.50 -9.35 0.14
N CYS A 232 15.41 -8.35 -0.73
CA CYS A 232 14.51 -8.38 -1.86
C CYS A 232 15.01 -7.44 -2.97
N SER A 233 14.85 -7.88 -4.23
CA SER A 233 14.94 -7.02 -5.39
C SER A 233 13.53 -6.65 -5.85
N ILE A 234 13.32 -5.38 -6.14
CA ILE A 234 12.03 -4.81 -6.56
C ILE A 234 12.22 -4.09 -7.88
N GLU A 235 11.27 -4.23 -8.78
CA GLU A 235 11.27 -3.58 -10.09
C GLU A 235 9.98 -2.79 -10.29
N ASN A 236 10.10 -1.57 -10.82
CA ASN A 236 8.96 -0.75 -11.18
C ASN A 236 8.48 -1.09 -12.60
N VAL A 237 7.18 -1.25 -12.77
CA VAL A 237 6.55 -1.45 -14.09
C VAL A 237 6.60 -0.17 -14.90
N ASP A 238 6.42 0.98 -14.24
CA ASP A 238 6.56 2.29 -14.86
C ASP A 238 8.03 2.67 -15.00
N ALA A 239 8.39 3.22 -16.15
CA ALA A 239 9.71 3.79 -16.36
C ALA A 239 9.94 5.02 -15.44
N MET A 240 11.21 5.38 -15.23
CA MET A 240 11.61 6.57 -14.48
C MET A 240 10.85 7.81 -14.94
N GLY A 241 10.32 8.55 -13.98
CA GLY A 241 9.47 9.72 -14.18
C GLY A 241 8.19 9.67 -13.37
N VAL A 242 7.77 8.47 -12.95
CA VAL A 242 6.73 8.22 -11.93
C VAL A 242 7.46 7.91 -10.62
N HIS A 243 6.98 8.45 -9.51
CA HIS A 243 7.54 8.15 -8.19
C HIS A 243 7.35 6.65 -7.87
N THR A 244 8.37 5.98 -7.33
CA THR A 244 8.31 4.54 -7.02
C THR A 244 7.12 4.15 -6.14
N GLY A 245 6.72 5.01 -5.18
CA GLY A 245 5.51 4.81 -4.36
C GLY A 245 4.20 4.81 -5.16
N ASP A 246 4.19 5.42 -6.34
CA ASP A 246 3.03 5.50 -7.25
C ASP A 246 3.13 4.53 -8.42
N SER A 247 4.25 3.84 -8.60
CA SER A 247 4.41 2.78 -9.60
C SER A 247 3.86 1.45 -9.12
N ILE A 248 3.36 0.64 -10.06
CA ILE A 248 3.19 -0.80 -9.82
C ILE A 248 4.58 -1.41 -9.68
N THR A 249 4.81 -2.14 -8.61
CA THR A 249 6.11 -2.77 -8.36
C THR A 249 6.00 -4.28 -8.26
N VAL A 250 7.06 -4.97 -8.67
CA VAL A 250 7.12 -6.43 -8.73
C VAL A 250 8.35 -6.92 -7.98
N ALA A 251 8.19 -7.95 -7.19
CA ALA A 251 9.27 -8.65 -6.51
C ALA A 251 9.19 -10.18 -6.79
N PRO A 252 10.32 -10.85 -7.05
CA PRO A 252 11.63 -10.26 -7.34
C PRO A 252 11.65 -9.51 -8.67
N ALA A 253 12.70 -8.73 -8.94
CA ALA A 253 12.89 -8.09 -10.24
C ALA A 253 12.85 -9.13 -11.38
N GLN A 254 12.10 -8.82 -12.44
CA GLN A 254 11.78 -9.78 -13.51
C GLN A 254 12.67 -9.62 -14.76
N THR A 255 13.16 -8.40 -15.00
CA THR A 255 13.84 -8.07 -16.26
C THR A 255 15.36 -7.89 -16.14
N LEU A 256 15.92 -8.11 -14.94
CA LEU A 256 17.38 -8.14 -14.75
C LEU A 256 17.97 -9.48 -15.18
N SER A 257 19.05 -9.44 -15.92
CA SER A 257 19.92 -10.60 -16.07
C SER A 257 20.70 -10.87 -14.77
N ASP A 258 21.19 -12.08 -14.57
CA ASP A 258 22.01 -12.43 -13.40
C ASP A 258 23.24 -11.52 -13.25
N VAL A 259 23.91 -11.19 -14.36
CA VAL A 259 25.07 -10.30 -14.38
C VAL A 259 24.71 -8.89 -13.91
N GLU A 260 23.59 -8.35 -14.38
CA GLU A 260 23.09 -7.02 -13.97
C GLU A 260 22.69 -7.04 -12.49
N TYR A 261 22.00 -8.08 -12.04
CA TYR A 261 21.63 -8.25 -10.64
C TYR A 261 22.86 -8.30 -9.72
N GLN A 262 23.87 -9.12 -10.06
CA GLN A 262 25.09 -9.22 -9.24
C GLN A 262 25.87 -7.90 -9.20
N THR A 263 25.91 -7.17 -10.31
CA THR A 263 26.54 -5.83 -10.36
C THR A 263 25.79 -4.83 -9.46
N MET A 264 24.47 -4.88 -9.49
CA MET A 264 23.59 -4.04 -8.67
C MET A 264 23.75 -4.36 -7.17
N ARG A 265 23.79 -5.66 -6.85
CA ARG A 265 24.01 -6.18 -5.49
C ARG A 265 25.33 -5.70 -4.92
N ASP A 266 26.44 -5.84 -5.67
CA ASP A 266 27.76 -5.39 -5.27
C ASP A 266 27.79 -3.87 -5.05
N SER A 267 27.12 -3.11 -5.93
CA SER A 267 26.97 -1.67 -5.80
C SER A 267 26.18 -1.28 -4.54
N ALA A 268 25.08 -1.98 -4.24
CA ALA A 268 24.28 -1.73 -3.04
C ALA A 268 25.09 -1.98 -1.76
N PHE A 269 25.88 -3.05 -1.71
CA PHE A 269 26.77 -3.34 -0.58
C PHE A 269 27.87 -2.31 -0.44
N ALA A 270 28.43 -1.80 -1.54
CA ALA A 270 29.42 -0.73 -1.50
C ALA A 270 28.79 0.59 -1.01
N CYS A 271 27.54 0.89 -1.44
CA CYS A 271 26.80 2.07 -0.98
C CYS A 271 26.57 2.05 0.54
N ILE A 272 26.00 0.96 1.09
CA ILE A 272 25.65 0.87 2.51
C ILE A 272 26.93 0.95 3.40
N ARG A 273 28.03 0.33 2.94
CA ARG A 273 29.34 0.41 3.60
C ARG A 273 29.89 1.84 3.60
N ARG A 274 29.83 2.52 2.44
CA ARG A 274 30.38 3.88 2.30
C ARG A 274 29.56 4.92 3.05
N VAL A 275 28.26 4.79 3.08
CA VAL A 275 27.36 5.64 3.87
C VAL A 275 27.56 5.41 5.36
N GLY A 276 27.89 4.18 5.76
CA GLY A 276 28.20 3.84 7.14
C GLY A 276 26.99 3.42 7.97
N VAL A 277 25.96 2.82 7.32
CA VAL A 277 24.91 2.10 8.08
C VAL A 277 25.48 0.75 8.49
N GLU A 278 25.56 0.50 9.78
CA GLU A 278 26.20 -0.68 10.36
C GLU A 278 25.24 -1.58 11.13
N THR A 279 24.04 -1.11 11.43
CA THR A 279 23.09 -1.82 12.29
C THR A 279 21.66 -1.59 11.81
N GLY A 280 21.37 -2.01 10.58
CA GLY A 280 20.01 -1.85 10.09
C GLY A 280 19.81 -2.13 8.61
N GLY A 281 18.57 -1.92 8.16
CA GLY A 281 18.14 -2.03 6.80
C GLY A 281 18.19 -0.70 6.06
N SER A 282 18.38 -0.76 4.77
CA SER A 282 18.39 0.39 3.86
C SER A 282 17.80 0.00 2.51
N ASN A 283 17.09 0.94 1.93
CA ASN A 283 16.62 0.86 0.55
C ASN A 283 17.63 1.58 -0.36
N VAL A 284 18.12 0.91 -1.41
CA VAL A 284 19.00 1.48 -2.42
C VAL A 284 18.29 1.46 -3.77
N GLN A 285 18.14 2.62 -4.38
CA GLN A 285 17.43 2.79 -5.66
C GLN A 285 18.40 2.96 -6.82
N PHE A 286 18.11 2.26 -7.90
CA PHE A 286 18.93 2.22 -9.11
C PHE A 286 18.10 2.57 -10.36
N ALA A 287 18.74 3.23 -11.31
CA ALA A 287 18.22 3.33 -12.66
C ALA A 287 19.12 2.58 -13.65
N VAL A 288 18.51 1.88 -14.60
CA VAL A 288 19.18 1.12 -15.64
C VAL A 288 18.73 1.61 -17.01
N HIS A 289 19.69 2.02 -17.84
CA HIS A 289 19.41 2.47 -19.20
C HIS A 289 18.91 1.30 -20.04
N PRO A 290 17.72 1.36 -20.66
CA PRO A 290 17.09 0.20 -21.31
C PRO A 290 17.87 -0.37 -22.49
N GLU A 291 18.65 0.44 -23.22
CA GLU A 291 19.40 0.01 -24.39
C GLU A 291 20.86 -0.37 -24.07
N THR A 292 21.51 0.34 -23.14
CA THR A 292 22.95 0.16 -22.87
C THR A 292 23.25 -0.69 -21.66
N GLY A 293 22.26 -0.91 -20.77
CA GLY A 293 22.46 -1.59 -19.50
C GLY A 293 23.29 -0.79 -18.48
N GLN A 294 23.56 0.52 -18.74
CA GLN A 294 24.26 1.37 -17.78
C GLN A 294 23.44 1.48 -16.49
N GLN A 295 24.07 1.18 -15.38
CA GLN A 295 23.46 1.30 -14.04
C GLN A 295 23.97 2.56 -13.34
N ILE A 296 23.07 3.29 -12.69
CA ILE A 296 23.39 4.40 -11.79
C ILE A 296 22.63 4.26 -10.49
N VAL A 297 23.20 4.74 -9.39
CA VAL A 297 22.50 4.86 -8.11
C VAL A 297 21.76 6.19 -8.05
N ILE A 298 20.51 6.16 -7.63
CA ILE A 298 19.66 7.35 -7.48
C ILE A 298 19.78 7.91 -6.06
N GLU A 299 19.46 7.07 -5.07
CA GLU A 299 19.49 7.44 -3.66
C GLU A 299 19.56 6.19 -2.76
N MET A 300 19.81 6.42 -1.50
CA MET A 300 19.77 5.41 -0.46
C MET A 300 19.02 5.96 0.76
N ASN A 301 18.02 5.23 1.23
CA ASN A 301 17.30 5.56 2.45
C ASN A 301 17.91 4.79 3.63
N PRO A 302 18.53 5.45 4.64
CA PRO A 302 19.21 4.78 5.76
C PRO A 302 18.23 4.38 6.88
N ARG A 303 17.08 3.87 6.53
CA ARG A 303 15.94 3.55 7.40
C ARG A 303 15.02 2.54 6.74
N VAL A 304 14.13 1.96 7.53
CA VAL A 304 12.98 1.25 6.98
C VAL A 304 12.15 2.20 6.12
N SER A 305 11.68 1.71 4.99
CA SER A 305 10.90 2.44 3.99
C SER A 305 9.59 1.71 3.69
N ARG A 306 8.76 2.27 2.82
CA ARG A 306 7.57 1.60 2.30
C ARG A 306 7.96 0.31 1.56
N SER A 307 9.01 0.35 0.77
CA SER A 307 9.56 -0.83 0.07
C SER A 307 10.06 -1.89 1.05
N SER A 308 10.55 -1.52 2.24
CA SER A 308 10.95 -2.48 3.28
C SER A 308 9.74 -3.23 3.85
N ALA A 309 8.59 -2.57 4.01
CA ALA A 309 7.35 -3.25 4.41
C ALA A 309 6.90 -4.25 3.34
N LEU A 310 6.89 -3.83 2.06
CA LEU A 310 6.63 -4.71 0.93
C LEU A 310 7.60 -5.91 0.91
N ALA A 311 8.90 -5.66 1.00
CA ALA A 311 9.93 -6.70 0.97
C ALA A 311 9.77 -7.70 2.12
N SER A 312 9.45 -7.22 3.33
CA SER A 312 9.18 -8.09 4.49
C SER A 312 8.01 -9.03 4.24
N LYS A 313 6.91 -8.51 3.68
CA LYS A 313 5.72 -9.32 3.38
C LYS A 313 5.94 -10.22 2.16
N ALA A 314 6.68 -9.74 1.15
CA ALA A 314 6.97 -10.51 -0.05
C ALA A 314 7.87 -11.72 0.23
N THR A 315 8.83 -11.59 1.14
CA THR A 315 9.80 -12.65 1.43
C THR A 315 9.54 -13.40 2.74
N GLY A 316 8.64 -12.89 3.59
CA GLY A 316 8.48 -13.38 4.96
C GLY A 316 9.62 -12.95 5.90
N PHE A 317 10.64 -12.25 5.42
CA PHE A 317 11.80 -11.82 6.21
C PHE A 317 11.49 -10.52 6.99
N PRO A 318 11.44 -10.53 8.33
CA PRO A 318 10.93 -9.40 9.12
C PRO A 318 12.00 -8.30 9.30
N ILE A 319 12.17 -7.44 8.29
CA ILE A 319 13.22 -6.41 8.24
C ILE A 319 13.22 -5.54 9.51
N ALA A 320 12.07 -5.04 9.96
CA ALA A 320 11.99 -4.16 11.11
C ALA A 320 12.42 -4.84 12.42
N LYS A 321 11.99 -6.10 12.63
CA LYS A 321 12.35 -6.93 13.77
C LYS A 321 13.86 -7.20 13.81
N ILE A 322 14.43 -7.57 12.66
CA ILE A 322 15.87 -7.84 12.56
C ILE A 322 16.68 -6.54 12.72
N ALA A 323 16.25 -5.43 12.09
CA ALA A 323 16.91 -4.13 12.26
C ALA A 323 16.96 -3.68 13.73
N ALA A 324 15.88 -3.89 14.49
CA ALA A 324 15.85 -3.60 15.91
C ALA A 324 16.87 -4.44 16.71
N ARG A 325 17.03 -5.74 16.39
CA ARG A 325 18.06 -6.59 17.02
C ARG A 325 19.47 -6.20 16.62
N LEU A 326 19.71 -5.86 15.36
CA LEU A 326 21.03 -5.36 14.93
C LEU A 326 21.42 -4.10 15.68
N ALA A 327 20.46 -3.17 15.89
CA ALA A 327 20.69 -1.92 16.59
C ALA A 327 21.15 -2.12 18.06
N VAL A 328 20.83 -3.27 18.67
CA VAL A 328 21.23 -3.62 20.04
C VAL A 328 22.35 -4.68 20.11
N GLY A 329 23.11 -4.83 19.02
CA GLY A 329 24.40 -5.53 19.02
C GLY A 329 24.39 -6.97 18.50
N TYR A 330 23.26 -7.48 18.02
CA TYR A 330 23.24 -8.78 17.32
C TYR A 330 23.88 -8.69 15.94
N THR A 331 24.35 -9.80 15.42
CA THR A 331 24.76 -9.96 14.03
C THR A 331 23.72 -10.74 13.23
N LEU A 332 23.74 -10.59 11.91
CA LEU A 332 22.86 -11.37 11.01
C LEU A 332 23.06 -12.88 11.15
N ALA A 333 24.27 -13.30 11.48
CA ALA A 333 24.59 -14.72 11.70
C ALA A 333 24.04 -15.29 13.02
N GLU A 334 23.79 -14.44 14.01
CA GLU A 334 23.27 -14.83 15.34
C GLU A 334 21.75 -14.78 15.41
N ILE A 335 21.10 -14.02 14.53
CA ILE A 335 19.63 -13.93 14.47
C ILE A 335 19.09 -15.10 13.64
N PRO A 336 18.21 -15.94 14.20
CA PRO A 336 17.55 -16.99 13.40
C PRO A 336 16.62 -16.38 12.38
N ASN A 337 16.44 -17.05 11.25
CA ASN A 337 15.39 -16.75 10.29
C ASN A 337 14.06 -17.28 10.82
N ASP A 338 13.11 -16.41 11.08
CA ASP A 338 11.82 -16.75 11.68
C ASP A 338 10.94 -17.64 10.78
N ILE A 339 11.23 -17.74 9.48
CA ILE A 339 10.46 -18.53 8.51
C ILE A 339 10.90 -19.99 8.52
N THR A 340 12.21 -20.21 8.52
CA THR A 340 12.78 -21.56 8.44
C THR A 340 13.15 -22.14 9.80
N GLU A 341 13.39 -21.29 10.79
CA GLU A 341 13.95 -21.63 12.12
C GLU A 341 15.27 -22.42 12.07
N LYS A 342 15.77 -22.71 10.89
CA LYS A 342 16.97 -23.54 10.62
C LYS A 342 18.13 -22.74 10.05
N THR A 343 17.86 -21.63 9.37
CA THR A 343 18.86 -20.77 8.75
C THR A 343 19.04 -19.48 9.55
N PRO A 344 20.23 -18.84 9.55
CA PRO A 344 20.39 -17.51 10.14
C PRO A 344 19.85 -16.41 9.19
N ALA A 345 19.62 -15.21 9.75
CA ALA A 345 19.20 -14.04 8.97
C ALA A 345 20.25 -13.56 7.96
N SER A 346 21.49 -14.07 8.04
CA SER A 346 22.53 -13.85 7.03
C SER A 346 22.32 -14.65 5.73
N PHE A 347 21.31 -15.52 5.67
CA PHE A 347 20.95 -16.26 4.47
C PHE A 347 20.06 -15.37 3.58
N GLU A 348 20.55 -15.04 2.40
CA GLU A 348 19.83 -14.18 1.45
C GLU A 348 18.52 -14.83 1.01
N PRO A 349 17.36 -14.15 1.12
CA PRO A 349 16.09 -14.72 0.66
C PRO A 349 16.10 -15.03 -0.83
N SER A 350 15.49 -16.16 -1.18
CA SER A 350 15.24 -16.59 -2.56
C SER A 350 13.79 -17.04 -2.65
N ILE A 351 13.02 -16.44 -3.56
CA ILE A 351 11.58 -16.74 -3.71
C ILE A 351 11.30 -17.30 -5.11
N ASP A 352 10.37 -18.24 -5.20
CA ASP A 352 9.95 -18.91 -6.44
C ASP A 352 8.53 -18.55 -6.88
N TYR A 353 7.99 -17.45 -6.35
CA TYR A 353 6.70 -16.85 -6.70
C TYR A 353 6.89 -15.38 -7.08
N VAL A 354 5.85 -14.74 -7.54
CA VAL A 354 5.86 -13.33 -7.94
C VAL A 354 4.90 -12.53 -7.06
N VAL A 355 5.41 -11.43 -6.56
CA VAL A 355 4.63 -10.48 -5.75
C VAL A 355 4.42 -9.21 -6.55
N THR A 356 3.18 -8.75 -6.65
CA THR A 356 2.84 -7.47 -7.30
C THR A 356 2.19 -6.55 -6.28
N LYS A 357 2.74 -5.34 -6.14
CA LYS A 357 2.18 -4.25 -5.35
C LYS A 357 1.54 -3.23 -6.28
N ILE A 358 0.32 -2.81 -5.99
CA ILE A 358 -0.41 -1.79 -6.75
C ILE A 358 -0.80 -0.66 -5.81
N PRO A 359 -0.41 0.60 -6.12
CA PRO A 359 -0.78 1.75 -5.32
C PRO A 359 -2.28 2.04 -5.34
N ARG A 360 -2.78 2.62 -4.25
CA ARG A 360 -4.15 3.12 -4.14
C ARG A 360 -4.13 4.65 -4.08
N TRP A 361 -4.77 5.29 -5.05
CA TRP A 361 -4.94 6.73 -5.10
C TRP A 361 -6.35 7.12 -4.66
N ALA A 362 -6.53 8.36 -4.29
CA ALA A 362 -7.80 8.92 -3.82
C ALA A 362 -8.21 10.16 -4.63
N PHE A 363 -7.89 10.21 -5.91
CA PHE A 363 -8.23 11.35 -6.78
C PHE A 363 -9.74 11.62 -6.81
N GLU A 364 -10.55 10.58 -6.64
CA GLU A 364 -11.99 10.70 -6.54
C GLU A 364 -12.47 11.50 -5.31
N LYS A 365 -11.61 11.68 -4.31
CA LYS A 365 -11.86 12.50 -3.11
C LYS A 365 -11.36 13.94 -3.24
N LEU A 366 -10.57 14.25 -4.26
CA LEU A 366 -9.89 15.52 -4.47
C LEU A 366 -10.40 16.19 -5.77
N PRO A 367 -11.58 16.82 -5.76
CA PRO A 367 -12.15 17.42 -6.96
C PRO A 367 -11.23 18.48 -7.57
N GLY A 368 -10.94 18.35 -8.88
CA GLY A 368 -10.05 19.24 -9.62
C GLY A 368 -8.57 18.89 -9.55
N ALA A 369 -8.16 17.90 -8.79
CA ALA A 369 -6.81 17.38 -8.85
C ALA A 369 -6.61 16.58 -10.16
N PRO A 370 -5.55 16.85 -10.94
CA PRO A 370 -5.25 16.07 -12.13
C PRO A 370 -4.80 14.66 -11.71
N ALA A 371 -5.40 13.63 -12.28
CA ALA A 371 -5.01 12.23 -12.07
C ALA A 371 -3.79 11.87 -12.95
N VAL A 372 -2.70 12.62 -12.83
CA VAL A 372 -1.45 12.43 -13.56
C VAL A 372 -0.36 12.11 -12.56
N LEU A 373 0.29 10.97 -12.77
CA LEU A 373 1.40 10.51 -11.93
C LEU A 373 2.71 11.15 -12.41
N GLY A 374 3.58 11.43 -11.46
CA GLY A 374 4.83 12.11 -11.72
C GLY A 374 5.87 11.85 -10.62
N PRO A 375 6.92 12.68 -10.52
CA PRO A 375 7.99 12.49 -9.54
C PRO A 375 7.58 12.77 -8.09
N GLN A 376 6.36 13.26 -7.85
CA GLN A 376 5.81 13.50 -6.52
C GLN A 376 4.81 12.39 -6.19
N MET A 377 4.99 11.74 -5.05
CA MET A 377 4.08 10.70 -4.57
C MET A 377 2.69 11.22 -4.27
N GLN A 378 1.66 10.52 -4.72
CA GLN A 378 0.24 10.87 -4.60
C GLN A 378 -0.63 9.74 -4.05
N SER A 379 -0.09 8.51 -3.96
CA SER A 379 -0.82 7.38 -3.39
C SER A 379 -1.03 7.52 -1.89
N VAL A 380 -2.13 6.97 -1.39
CA VAL A 380 -2.55 7.03 0.03
C VAL A 380 -2.48 5.67 0.71
N GLY A 381 -2.24 4.61 -0.05
CA GLY A 381 -2.10 3.24 0.42
C GLY A 381 -1.76 2.33 -0.75
N GLU A 382 -1.71 1.03 -0.50
CA GLU A 382 -1.37 0.04 -1.51
C GLU A 382 -1.99 -1.32 -1.19
N ALA A 383 -2.13 -2.14 -2.22
CA ALA A 383 -2.42 -3.56 -2.10
C ALA A 383 -1.26 -4.38 -2.66
N MET A 384 -1.01 -5.52 -2.05
CA MET A 384 -0.04 -6.51 -2.53
C MET A 384 -0.77 -7.82 -2.82
N ALA A 385 -0.31 -8.54 -3.83
CA ALA A 385 -0.79 -9.88 -4.13
C ALA A 385 0.35 -10.81 -4.53
N ILE A 386 0.23 -12.06 -4.15
CA ILE A 386 1.21 -13.11 -4.41
C ILE A 386 0.59 -14.11 -5.39
N GLY A 387 1.35 -14.53 -6.40
CA GLY A 387 0.97 -15.54 -7.37
C GLY A 387 2.17 -16.33 -7.86
N ARG A 388 1.95 -17.44 -8.56
CA ARG A 388 3.05 -18.22 -9.16
C ARG A 388 3.66 -17.53 -10.39
N THR A 389 2.92 -16.60 -10.99
CA THR A 389 3.31 -15.83 -12.16
C THR A 389 2.89 -14.38 -12.03
N PHE A 390 3.52 -13.49 -12.81
CA PHE A 390 3.15 -12.09 -12.85
C PHE A 390 1.68 -11.85 -13.28
N PRO A 391 1.14 -12.51 -14.33
CA PRO A 391 -0.29 -12.38 -14.66
C PRO A 391 -1.22 -12.72 -13.50
N GLU A 392 -0.94 -13.79 -12.75
CA GLU A 392 -1.73 -14.19 -11.59
C GLU A 392 -1.69 -13.15 -10.49
N SER A 393 -0.48 -12.71 -10.08
CA SER A 393 -0.30 -11.72 -9.01
C SER A 393 -0.86 -10.35 -9.42
N LEU A 394 -0.69 -9.91 -10.68
CA LEU A 394 -1.22 -8.66 -11.20
C LEU A 394 -2.76 -8.61 -11.12
N GLN A 395 -3.44 -9.63 -11.62
CA GLN A 395 -4.90 -9.68 -11.60
C GLN A 395 -5.47 -9.75 -10.16
N LYS A 396 -4.82 -10.50 -9.28
CA LYS A 396 -5.13 -10.52 -7.84
C LYS A 396 -4.93 -9.14 -7.21
N GLY A 397 -3.81 -8.47 -7.50
CA GLY A 397 -3.52 -7.13 -7.02
C GLY A 397 -4.56 -6.09 -7.44
N ILE A 398 -5.00 -6.15 -8.70
CA ILE A 398 -6.04 -5.23 -9.21
C ILE A 398 -7.35 -5.40 -8.44
N ARG A 399 -7.82 -6.65 -8.24
CA ARG A 399 -9.08 -6.86 -7.50
C ARG A 399 -8.96 -6.58 -6.01
N SER A 400 -7.74 -6.56 -5.45
CA SER A 400 -7.46 -6.16 -4.07
C SER A 400 -7.64 -4.67 -3.80
N LEU A 401 -7.61 -3.81 -4.84
CA LEU A 401 -7.74 -2.35 -4.68
C LEU A 401 -9.15 -1.89 -4.32
N GLU A 402 -10.16 -2.75 -4.40
CA GLU A 402 -11.58 -2.45 -4.10
C GLU A 402 -12.15 -1.27 -4.89
N GLN A 403 -11.80 -1.20 -6.17
CA GLN A 403 -12.27 -0.18 -7.11
C GLN A 403 -13.39 -0.68 -8.01
N GLY A 404 -14.01 -1.83 -7.70
CA GLY A 404 -15.05 -2.45 -8.50
C GLY A 404 -14.54 -3.19 -9.74
N ARG A 405 -13.22 -3.47 -9.80
CA ARG A 405 -12.58 -4.20 -10.89
C ARG A 405 -12.32 -5.64 -10.45
N GLY A 406 -12.73 -6.61 -11.26
CA GLY A 406 -12.51 -8.04 -11.01
C GLY A 406 -11.10 -8.55 -11.37
N GLY A 407 -10.30 -7.73 -12.03
CA GLY A 407 -8.97 -7.98 -12.57
C GLY A 407 -8.66 -7.00 -13.70
N LEU A 408 -7.77 -7.37 -14.60
CA LEU A 408 -7.38 -6.54 -15.75
C LEU A 408 -8.45 -6.56 -16.82
N ASN A 409 -9.36 -5.55 -16.78
CA ASN A 409 -10.55 -5.46 -17.65
C ASN A 409 -11.49 -6.70 -17.52
N ALA A 410 -12.27 -6.99 -18.55
CA ALA A 410 -13.32 -8.01 -18.52
C ALA A 410 -14.40 -7.73 -17.46
N ASP A 411 -14.86 -6.51 -17.40
CA ASP A 411 -15.90 -5.99 -16.50
C ASP A 411 -16.64 -4.78 -17.12
N LEU A 412 -17.63 -4.24 -16.40
CA LEU A 412 -18.42 -3.09 -16.86
C LEU A 412 -17.58 -1.81 -17.05
N GLY A 413 -16.40 -1.72 -16.48
CA GLY A 413 -15.49 -0.58 -16.67
C GLY A 413 -15.03 -0.37 -18.11
N GLU A 414 -15.16 -1.38 -18.96
CA GLU A 414 -14.79 -1.29 -20.39
C GLU A 414 -15.67 -0.36 -21.21
N VAL A 415 -16.89 -0.08 -20.78
CA VAL A 415 -17.82 0.83 -21.45
C VAL A 415 -17.20 2.22 -21.68
N GLN A 416 -16.29 2.64 -20.80
CA GLN A 416 -15.58 3.92 -20.95
C GLN A 416 -14.72 4.01 -22.23
N TYR A 417 -14.32 2.87 -22.82
CA TYR A 417 -13.47 2.84 -24.01
C TYR A 417 -14.24 2.80 -25.33
N GLU A 418 -15.55 2.52 -25.32
CA GLU A 418 -16.36 2.30 -26.52
C GLU A 418 -16.32 3.48 -27.51
N ASN A 419 -16.25 4.70 -26.99
CA ASN A 419 -16.26 5.94 -27.79
C ASN A 419 -14.86 6.55 -27.99
N ARG A 420 -13.77 5.87 -27.54
CA ARG A 420 -12.39 6.34 -27.72
C ARG A 420 -11.78 5.66 -28.95
N THR A 421 -11.09 6.43 -29.78
CA THR A 421 -10.33 5.90 -30.91
C THR A 421 -8.99 5.32 -30.45
N ASP A 422 -8.39 4.45 -31.25
CA ASP A 422 -7.06 3.88 -30.96
C ASP A 422 -6.00 4.98 -30.83
N ALA A 423 -6.05 6.00 -31.67
CA ALA A 423 -5.13 7.15 -31.60
C ALA A 423 -5.27 7.92 -30.26
N GLN A 424 -6.50 8.11 -29.78
CA GLN A 424 -6.73 8.75 -28.48
C GLN A 424 -6.18 7.91 -27.33
N LEU A 425 -6.41 6.60 -27.35
CA LEU A 425 -5.87 5.71 -26.31
C LEU A 425 -4.34 5.64 -26.34
N ILE A 426 -3.70 5.68 -27.53
CA ILE A 426 -2.26 5.75 -27.68
C ILE A 426 -1.69 7.06 -27.09
N ASP A 427 -2.36 8.19 -27.34
CA ASP A 427 -1.98 9.48 -26.75
C ASP A 427 -2.18 9.49 -25.23
N GLU A 428 -3.23 8.83 -24.73
CA GLU A 428 -3.54 8.73 -23.29
C GLU A 428 -2.51 7.88 -22.53
N ILE A 429 -2.12 6.72 -23.04
CA ILE A 429 -1.12 5.86 -22.37
C ILE A 429 0.29 6.47 -22.30
N ALA A 430 0.58 7.50 -23.10
CA ALA A 430 1.82 8.26 -23.01
C ALA A 430 1.93 9.07 -21.71
N ILE A 431 0.80 9.27 -21.03
CA ILE A 431 0.71 9.95 -19.74
C ILE A 431 0.49 8.91 -18.64
N ALA A 432 1.34 8.93 -17.63
CA ALA A 432 1.16 8.05 -16.50
C ALA A 432 -0.09 8.45 -15.68
N THR A 433 -1.06 7.55 -15.60
CA THR A 433 -2.32 7.71 -14.86
C THR A 433 -2.66 6.43 -14.11
N PRO A 434 -3.55 6.47 -13.11
CA PRO A 434 -4.05 5.26 -12.45
C PRO A 434 -4.75 4.27 -13.40
N ASP A 435 -5.29 4.76 -14.52
CA ASP A 435 -6.05 3.95 -15.49
C ASP A 435 -5.19 3.41 -16.63
N ARG A 436 -3.93 3.85 -16.77
CA ARG A 436 -3.03 3.53 -17.91
C ARG A 436 -2.93 2.02 -18.20
N LEU A 437 -2.86 1.18 -17.17
CA LEU A 437 -2.74 -0.27 -17.34
C LEU A 437 -3.97 -0.87 -18.04
N PHE A 438 -5.15 -0.37 -17.71
CA PHE A 438 -6.41 -0.82 -18.33
C PHE A 438 -6.53 -0.35 -19.77
N GLU A 439 -6.00 0.83 -20.09
CA GLU A 439 -5.94 1.39 -21.45
C GLU A 439 -4.94 0.61 -22.32
N VAL A 440 -3.80 0.20 -21.77
CA VAL A 440 -2.83 -0.70 -22.41
C VAL A 440 -3.50 -2.05 -22.76
N ALA A 441 -4.21 -2.65 -21.83
CA ALA A 441 -4.93 -3.90 -22.07
C ALA A 441 -6.02 -3.75 -23.12
N GLU A 442 -6.72 -2.61 -23.17
CA GLU A 442 -7.72 -2.30 -24.18
C GLU A 442 -7.09 -2.17 -25.58
N LEU A 443 -5.93 -1.53 -25.69
CA LEU A 443 -5.19 -1.45 -26.96
C LEU A 443 -4.78 -2.82 -27.49
N PHE A 444 -4.29 -3.72 -26.62
CA PHE A 444 -4.03 -5.11 -26.99
C PHE A 444 -5.31 -5.82 -27.43
N ARG A 445 -6.44 -5.60 -26.75
CA ARG A 445 -7.74 -6.15 -27.13
C ARG A 445 -8.19 -5.73 -28.53
N ARG A 446 -7.81 -4.52 -28.95
CA ARG A 446 -8.08 -3.97 -30.30
C ARG A 446 -7.05 -4.43 -31.35
N GLY A 447 -6.02 -5.16 -30.94
CA GLY A 447 -5.00 -5.70 -31.84
C GLY A 447 -3.87 -4.73 -32.19
N ILE A 448 -3.66 -3.70 -31.37
CA ILE A 448 -2.49 -2.82 -31.50
C ILE A 448 -1.25 -3.59 -31.08
N SER A 449 -0.15 -3.44 -31.83
CA SER A 449 1.07 -4.19 -31.58
C SER A 449 1.82 -3.72 -30.33
N LEU A 450 2.56 -4.63 -29.72
CA LEU A 450 3.40 -4.36 -28.56
C LEU A 450 4.37 -3.20 -28.81
N ASP A 451 5.02 -3.14 -29.98
CA ASP A 451 5.97 -2.08 -30.31
C ASP A 451 5.35 -0.69 -30.28
N VAL A 452 4.13 -0.52 -30.81
CA VAL A 452 3.40 0.77 -30.80
C VAL A 452 3.04 1.16 -29.37
N ILE A 453 2.62 0.22 -28.55
CA ILE A 453 2.26 0.46 -27.16
C ILE A 453 3.52 0.82 -26.35
N HIS A 454 4.62 0.07 -26.55
CA HIS A 454 5.89 0.35 -25.87
C HIS A 454 6.44 1.74 -26.24
N GLU A 455 6.45 2.09 -27.54
CA GLU A 455 6.88 3.42 -27.97
C GLU A 455 6.08 4.58 -27.32
N ALA A 456 4.80 4.33 -27.02
CA ALA A 456 3.94 5.34 -26.40
C ALA A 456 4.11 5.43 -24.88
N CYS A 457 4.19 4.30 -24.15
CA CYS A 457 4.13 4.29 -22.68
C CYS A 457 5.46 4.04 -21.97
N GLU A 458 6.51 3.64 -22.69
CA GLU A 458 7.85 3.34 -22.18
C GLU A 458 7.89 2.17 -21.15
N ILE A 459 6.78 1.42 -20.97
CA ILE A 459 6.75 0.21 -20.12
C ILE A 459 7.59 -0.88 -20.80
N ASP A 460 8.41 -1.59 -20.00
CA ASP A 460 9.29 -2.65 -20.53
C ASP A 460 8.50 -3.70 -21.34
N PRO A 461 8.99 -4.09 -22.52
CA PRO A 461 8.33 -5.08 -23.38
C PRO A 461 7.97 -6.39 -22.69
N TRP A 462 8.74 -6.80 -21.68
CA TRP A 462 8.44 -8.02 -20.92
C TRP A 462 7.09 -7.90 -20.18
N PHE A 463 6.84 -6.79 -19.50
CA PHE A 463 5.56 -6.57 -18.81
C PHE A 463 4.41 -6.45 -19.79
N LEU A 464 4.62 -5.77 -20.92
CA LEU A 464 3.63 -5.69 -21.99
C LEU A 464 3.27 -7.06 -22.59
N ASP A 465 4.25 -7.94 -22.76
CA ASP A 465 4.03 -9.33 -23.23
C ASP A 465 3.17 -10.12 -22.23
N GLN A 466 3.42 -9.97 -20.93
CA GLN A 466 2.59 -10.61 -19.89
C GLN A 466 1.14 -10.10 -19.89
N ILE A 467 0.94 -8.80 -20.14
CA ILE A 467 -0.41 -8.21 -20.29
C ILE A 467 -1.06 -8.76 -21.57
N ALA A 468 -0.33 -8.84 -22.66
CA ALA A 468 -0.82 -9.40 -23.92
C ALA A 468 -1.28 -10.85 -23.74
N MET A 469 -0.57 -11.69 -22.99
CA MET A 469 -0.97 -13.07 -22.67
C MET A 469 -2.36 -13.12 -21.97
N ILE A 470 -2.63 -12.21 -21.02
CA ILE A 470 -3.94 -12.12 -20.37
C ILE A 470 -5.03 -11.79 -21.40
N VAL A 471 -4.75 -10.85 -22.31
CA VAL A 471 -5.70 -10.42 -23.35
C VAL A 471 -5.92 -11.51 -24.40
N GLU A 472 -4.88 -12.25 -24.77
CA GLU A 472 -4.99 -13.40 -25.68
C GLU A 472 -5.89 -14.50 -25.09
N GLU A 473 -5.70 -14.87 -23.83
CA GLU A 473 -6.55 -15.86 -23.15
C GLU A 473 -8.00 -15.34 -23.03
N ARG A 474 -8.19 -14.06 -22.76
CA ARG A 474 -9.51 -13.43 -22.77
C ARG A 474 -10.23 -13.67 -24.10
N HIS A 475 -9.59 -13.45 -25.23
CA HIS A 475 -10.19 -13.68 -26.57
C HIS A 475 -10.60 -15.15 -26.76
N LEU A 476 -9.79 -16.11 -26.25
CA LEU A 476 -10.13 -17.53 -26.28
C LEU A 476 -11.37 -17.84 -25.46
N ILE A 477 -11.50 -17.22 -24.28
CA ILE A 477 -12.68 -17.38 -23.41
C ILE A 477 -13.93 -16.79 -24.08
N GLU A 478 -13.86 -15.56 -24.60
CA GLU A 478 -14.98 -14.89 -25.28
C GLU A 478 -15.50 -15.68 -26.49
N ALA A 479 -14.61 -16.36 -27.21
CA ALA A 479 -14.96 -17.20 -28.34
C ALA A 479 -15.54 -18.59 -27.93
N SER A 480 -15.48 -18.94 -26.66
CA SER A 480 -15.90 -20.24 -26.12
C SER A 480 -17.30 -20.18 -25.50
N LYS A 481 -17.88 -21.33 -25.26
CA LYS A 481 -19.05 -21.48 -24.39
C LYS A 481 -18.62 -22.20 -23.11
N ILE A 482 -19.30 -21.94 -22.01
CA ILE A 482 -18.98 -22.57 -20.73
C ILE A 482 -18.93 -24.10 -20.78
N VAL A 483 -19.76 -24.72 -21.62
CA VAL A 483 -19.81 -26.18 -21.81
C VAL A 483 -18.63 -26.74 -22.60
N ASP A 484 -17.88 -25.92 -23.31
CA ASP A 484 -16.73 -26.30 -24.11
C ASP A 484 -15.43 -26.26 -23.31
N LEU A 485 -15.45 -25.68 -22.10
CA LEU A 485 -14.27 -25.57 -21.23
C LEU A 485 -14.06 -26.87 -20.45
N ASP A 486 -12.96 -27.56 -20.74
CA ASP A 486 -12.53 -28.73 -20.00
C ASP A 486 -11.72 -28.36 -18.73
N LYS A 487 -11.38 -29.35 -17.90
CA LYS A 487 -10.59 -29.15 -16.68
C LYS A 487 -9.28 -28.39 -16.93
N ARG A 488 -8.61 -28.65 -18.06
CA ARG A 488 -7.34 -28.00 -18.40
C ARG A 488 -7.54 -26.52 -18.73
N ALA A 489 -8.59 -26.20 -19.48
CA ALA A 489 -8.95 -24.82 -19.79
C ALA A 489 -9.32 -24.05 -18.52
N TRP A 490 -10.17 -24.61 -17.66
CA TRP A 490 -10.53 -24.00 -16.38
C TRP A 490 -9.29 -23.72 -15.50
N ARG A 491 -8.34 -24.67 -15.43
CA ARG A 491 -7.12 -24.50 -14.65
C ARG A 491 -6.25 -23.37 -15.23
N ARG A 492 -6.03 -23.38 -16.54
CA ARG A 492 -5.22 -22.36 -17.23
C ARG A 492 -5.74 -20.95 -16.99
N VAL A 493 -7.04 -20.70 -17.14
CA VAL A 493 -7.60 -19.38 -16.93
C VAL A 493 -7.46 -18.92 -15.48
N LYS A 494 -7.59 -19.82 -14.52
CA LYS A 494 -7.38 -19.52 -13.10
C LYS A 494 -5.90 -19.25 -12.78
N GLN A 495 -4.98 -19.99 -13.38
CA GLN A 495 -3.52 -19.77 -13.25
C GLN A 495 -3.06 -18.42 -13.87
N LEU A 496 -3.82 -17.88 -14.83
CA LEU A 496 -3.61 -16.53 -15.34
C LEU A 496 -4.30 -15.44 -14.48
N GLY A 497 -4.92 -15.82 -13.37
CA GLY A 497 -5.49 -14.92 -12.39
C GLY A 497 -6.91 -14.43 -12.66
N PHE A 498 -7.60 -14.92 -13.70
CA PHE A 498 -8.99 -14.54 -13.95
C PHE A 498 -9.89 -14.88 -12.77
N SER A 499 -10.64 -13.88 -12.28
CA SER A 499 -11.66 -14.10 -11.26
C SER A 499 -12.90 -14.78 -11.84
N ASP A 500 -13.68 -15.43 -10.96
CA ASP A 500 -14.97 -16.01 -11.37
C ASP A 500 -15.92 -14.93 -11.90
N ALA A 501 -15.82 -13.71 -11.38
CA ALA A 501 -16.57 -12.55 -11.86
C ALA A 501 -16.18 -12.15 -13.30
N GLN A 502 -14.89 -12.07 -13.64
CA GLN A 502 -14.43 -11.81 -15.02
C GLN A 502 -14.88 -12.89 -15.98
N LEU A 503 -14.77 -14.16 -15.58
CA LEU A 503 -15.20 -15.29 -16.39
C LEU A 503 -16.73 -15.26 -16.59
N GLY A 504 -17.49 -14.86 -15.58
CA GLY A 504 -18.94 -14.63 -15.67
C GLY A 504 -19.28 -13.55 -16.69
N TYR A 505 -18.58 -12.43 -16.68
CA TYR A 505 -18.76 -11.34 -17.64
C TYR A 505 -18.46 -11.79 -19.07
N LEU A 506 -17.34 -12.46 -19.31
CA LEU A 506 -16.93 -12.92 -20.65
C LEU A 506 -17.86 -14.00 -21.21
N LEU A 507 -18.28 -14.95 -20.39
CA LEU A 507 -19.16 -16.07 -20.78
C LEU A 507 -20.65 -15.73 -20.64
N LYS A 508 -21.00 -14.53 -20.15
CA LYS A 508 -22.37 -14.02 -19.94
C LYS A 508 -23.22 -14.94 -19.04
N VAL A 509 -22.62 -15.35 -17.93
CA VAL A 509 -23.26 -16.18 -16.90
C VAL A 509 -22.96 -15.62 -15.52
N GLU A 510 -23.78 -15.96 -14.52
CA GLU A 510 -23.56 -15.56 -13.16
C GLU A 510 -22.26 -16.13 -12.57
N GLU A 511 -21.56 -15.34 -11.74
CA GLU A 511 -20.32 -15.75 -11.05
C GLU A 511 -20.49 -17.06 -10.28
N SER A 512 -21.63 -17.23 -9.58
CA SER A 512 -21.94 -18.45 -8.84
C SER A 512 -22.01 -19.70 -9.73
N HIS A 513 -22.43 -19.53 -11.00
CA HIS A 513 -22.44 -20.61 -11.98
C HIS A 513 -21.03 -20.97 -12.46
N ILE A 514 -20.15 -19.97 -12.64
CA ILE A 514 -18.73 -20.18 -12.94
C ILE A 514 -18.10 -21.01 -11.81
N ARG A 515 -18.25 -20.55 -10.54
CA ARG A 515 -17.71 -21.23 -9.38
C ARG A 515 -18.18 -22.70 -9.29
N SER A 516 -19.50 -22.92 -9.39
CA SER A 516 -20.06 -24.27 -9.30
C SER A 516 -19.57 -25.18 -10.43
N THR A 517 -19.41 -24.65 -11.64
CA THR A 517 -18.93 -25.39 -12.82
C THR A 517 -17.47 -25.81 -12.65
N ARG A 518 -16.56 -24.86 -12.32
CA ARG A 518 -15.13 -25.19 -12.15
C ARG A 518 -14.89 -26.17 -10.99
N LEU A 519 -15.63 -26.00 -9.88
CA LEU A 519 -15.57 -26.95 -8.77
C LEU A 519 -16.04 -28.34 -9.18
N GLY A 520 -17.08 -28.43 -10.05
CA GLY A 520 -17.54 -29.70 -10.62
C GLY A 520 -16.46 -30.40 -11.47
N PHE A 521 -15.55 -29.66 -12.11
CA PHE A 521 -14.35 -30.18 -12.77
C PHE A 521 -13.20 -30.50 -11.84
N GLY A 522 -13.32 -30.23 -10.52
CA GLY A 522 -12.27 -30.38 -9.51
C GLY A 522 -11.17 -29.32 -9.64
N VAL A 523 -11.49 -28.15 -10.20
CA VAL A 523 -10.61 -26.98 -10.22
C VAL A 523 -10.95 -26.06 -9.06
N LYS A 524 -10.18 -26.18 -7.99
CA LYS A 524 -10.28 -25.40 -6.75
C LYS A 524 -8.97 -24.69 -6.48
N ALA A 525 -9.00 -23.63 -5.68
CA ALA A 525 -7.80 -22.98 -5.20
C ALA A 525 -7.00 -23.96 -4.31
N THR A 526 -5.69 -23.88 -4.42
CA THR A 526 -4.71 -24.49 -3.51
C THR A 526 -3.93 -23.37 -2.86
N PHE A 527 -3.42 -23.59 -1.68
CA PHE A 527 -2.70 -22.57 -0.94
C PHE A 527 -1.25 -22.97 -0.77
N LYS A 528 -0.36 -22.02 -1.02
CA LYS A 528 1.08 -22.15 -0.91
C LYS A 528 1.56 -21.34 0.30
N THR A 529 2.67 -21.76 0.87
CA THR A 529 3.31 -21.07 2.01
C THR A 529 4.32 -20.08 1.50
N VAL A 530 4.34 -18.88 2.09
CA VAL A 530 5.38 -17.88 1.82
C VAL A 530 6.69 -18.37 2.44
N ASP A 531 7.74 -18.39 1.62
CA ASP A 531 9.00 -19.06 1.91
C ASP A 531 10.19 -18.16 1.52
N THR A 532 11.18 -18.07 2.38
CA THR A 532 12.40 -17.28 2.15
C THR A 532 13.51 -18.03 1.42
N CYS A 533 13.32 -19.31 1.11
CA CYS A 533 14.40 -20.16 0.58
C CYS A 533 13.99 -21.03 -0.63
N ALA A 534 12.92 -20.67 -1.32
CA ALA A 534 12.44 -21.39 -2.52
C ALA A 534 12.33 -22.92 -2.29
N ALA A 535 11.76 -23.33 -1.17
CA ALA A 535 11.56 -24.71 -0.73
C ALA A 535 12.85 -25.52 -0.50
N GLU A 536 14.01 -24.88 -0.35
CA GLU A 536 15.25 -25.57 0.06
C GLU A 536 15.15 -26.11 1.49
N PHE A 537 14.43 -25.40 2.37
CA PHE A 537 14.05 -25.83 3.71
C PHE A 537 12.54 -25.72 3.87
N ASP A 538 11.96 -26.52 4.76
CA ASP A 538 10.55 -26.38 5.09
C ASP A 538 10.28 -25.01 5.73
N ALA A 539 9.27 -24.31 5.24
CA ALA A 539 8.80 -23.08 5.87
C ALA A 539 7.89 -23.43 7.07
N GLU A 540 8.22 -22.91 8.23
CA GLU A 540 7.47 -23.12 9.49
C GLU A 540 6.43 -22.00 9.73
N THR A 541 6.33 -21.05 8.78
CA THR A 541 5.41 -19.92 8.92
C THR A 541 3.98 -20.28 8.50
N PRO A 542 2.97 -19.79 9.23
CA PRO A 542 1.56 -19.94 8.87
C PRO A 542 1.10 -18.87 7.82
N TYR A 543 1.97 -18.40 6.97
CA TYR A 543 1.72 -17.35 5.99
C TYR A 543 1.46 -17.93 4.61
N HIS A 544 0.25 -17.73 4.07
CA HIS A 544 -0.23 -18.42 2.87
C HIS A 544 -0.75 -17.45 1.80
N TYR A 545 -0.71 -17.92 0.54
CA TYR A 545 -1.35 -17.31 -0.63
C TYR A 545 -1.99 -18.37 -1.51
N SER A 546 -3.06 -18.02 -2.22
CA SER A 546 -3.75 -18.94 -3.12
C SER A 546 -3.09 -19.02 -4.50
N SER A 547 -3.22 -20.20 -5.13
CA SER A 547 -2.95 -20.43 -6.53
C SER A 547 -3.81 -21.59 -7.04
N TYR A 548 -3.55 -22.09 -8.26
CA TYR A 548 -4.25 -23.25 -8.85
C TYR A 548 -3.26 -24.35 -9.24
N GLU A 549 -2.35 -24.64 -8.32
CA GLU A 549 -1.34 -25.70 -8.45
C GLU A 549 -1.92 -27.09 -8.08
N ASP A 550 -1.10 -28.14 -8.12
CA ASP A 550 -1.52 -29.51 -7.82
C ASP A 550 -1.53 -29.81 -6.31
N GLU A 551 -0.67 -29.16 -5.54
CA GLU A 551 -0.44 -29.41 -4.13
C GLU A 551 -0.95 -28.27 -3.27
N ASP A 552 -1.58 -28.63 -2.17
CA ASP A 552 -2.05 -27.74 -1.11
C ASP A 552 -1.11 -27.88 0.09
N GLU A 553 -0.60 -26.78 0.62
CA GLU A 553 0.36 -26.77 1.74
C GLU A 553 -0.27 -26.46 3.10
N ILE A 554 -1.60 -26.22 3.14
CA ILE A 554 -2.29 -25.95 4.39
C ILE A 554 -2.26 -27.19 5.29
N GLN A 555 -1.80 -27.00 6.52
CA GLN A 555 -1.84 -28.04 7.54
C GLN A 555 -3.17 -28.01 8.30
N PRO A 556 -3.77 -29.17 8.61
CA PRO A 556 -4.98 -29.22 9.42
C PRO A 556 -4.74 -28.59 10.80
N GLY A 557 -5.62 -27.69 11.23
CA GLY A 557 -5.58 -27.14 12.59
C GLY A 557 -6.18 -28.08 13.62
N THR A 558 -5.87 -27.82 14.89
CA THR A 558 -6.29 -28.66 16.03
C THR A 558 -7.36 -28.01 16.93
N LYS A 559 -7.53 -26.67 16.81
CA LYS A 559 -8.48 -25.87 17.58
C LYS A 559 -9.65 -25.41 16.70
N PRO A 560 -10.78 -24.99 17.29
CA PRO A 560 -11.80 -24.24 16.54
C PRO A 560 -11.22 -22.97 15.96
N ARG A 561 -11.55 -22.67 14.67
CA ARG A 561 -10.96 -21.58 13.90
C ARG A 561 -11.94 -20.46 13.65
N ILE A 562 -11.47 -19.24 13.73
CA ILE A 562 -12.23 -18.04 13.39
C ILE A 562 -11.44 -17.24 12.35
N VAL A 563 -12.10 -16.90 11.25
CA VAL A 563 -11.54 -16.02 10.23
C VAL A 563 -11.85 -14.57 10.59
N ILE A 564 -10.85 -13.70 10.48
CA ILE A 564 -10.96 -12.24 10.64
C ILE A 564 -10.66 -11.63 9.28
N LEU A 565 -11.62 -10.89 8.72
CA LEU A 565 -11.41 -10.16 7.48
C LEU A 565 -10.87 -8.77 7.78
N GLY A 566 -9.70 -8.46 7.22
CA GLY A 566 -9.00 -7.20 7.40
C GLY A 566 -9.62 -6.03 6.63
N SER A 567 -8.94 -4.88 6.67
CA SER A 567 -9.45 -3.62 6.11
C SER A 567 -9.15 -3.39 4.63
N GLY A 568 -8.32 -4.25 4.02
CA GLY A 568 -7.81 -3.99 2.66
C GLY A 568 -6.85 -2.80 2.61
N PRO A 569 -6.64 -2.21 1.43
CA PRO A 569 -5.71 -1.09 1.26
C PRO A 569 -6.20 0.17 1.98
N ASN A 570 -5.26 0.92 2.54
CA ASN A 570 -5.55 2.22 3.13
C ASN A 570 -6.14 3.18 2.09
N ARG A 571 -7.10 3.98 2.52
CA ARG A 571 -7.74 5.01 1.69
C ARG A 571 -8.31 6.13 2.56
N ILE A 572 -8.58 7.27 1.98
CA ILE A 572 -9.24 8.36 2.71
C ILE A 572 -10.62 7.90 3.20
N GLY A 573 -10.81 7.92 4.52
CA GLY A 573 -12.01 7.45 5.21
C GLY A 573 -11.95 6.00 5.71
N GLN A 574 -10.85 5.26 5.45
CA GLN A 574 -10.62 3.93 6.01
C GLN A 574 -9.10 3.73 6.19
N GLY A 575 -8.60 4.05 7.35
CA GLY A 575 -7.18 4.00 7.68
C GLY A 575 -6.84 2.88 8.66
N ILE A 576 -5.80 3.11 9.44
CA ILE A 576 -5.17 2.13 10.33
C ILE A 576 -6.04 1.75 11.54
N GLU A 577 -7.04 2.56 11.89
CA GLU A 577 -7.97 2.28 13.00
C GLU A 577 -8.68 0.93 12.86
N PHE A 578 -8.91 0.48 11.63
CA PHE A 578 -9.52 -0.81 11.37
C PHE A 578 -8.52 -1.96 11.47
N ASP A 579 -7.26 -1.71 11.15
CA ASP A 579 -6.18 -2.67 11.39
C ASP A 579 -5.97 -2.90 12.88
N TYR A 580 -5.97 -1.83 13.67
CA TYR A 580 -5.95 -1.86 15.13
C TYR A 580 -7.04 -2.79 15.68
N CYS A 581 -8.29 -2.64 15.23
CA CYS A 581 -9.39 -3.50 15.65
C CYS A 581 -9.18 -4.98 15.29
N CYS A 582 -8.68 -5.25 14.08
CA CYS A 582 -8.43 -6.61 13.62
C CYS A 582 -7.32 -7.30 14.41
N VAL A 583 -6.24 -6.59 14.74
CA VAL A 583 -5.11 -7.11 15.52
C VAL A 583 -5.55 -7.45 16.94
N HIS A 584 -6.26 -6.54 17.62
CA HIS A 584 -6.80 -6.81 18.96
C HIS A 584 -7.82 -7.95 18.99
N ALA A 585 -8.63 -8.08 17.93
CA ALA A 585 -9.53 -9.24 17.82
C ALA A 585 -8.75 -10.54 17.70
N SER A 586 -7.66 -10.55 16.93
CA SER A 586 -6.80 -11.75 16.83
C SER A 586 -6.25 -12.15 18.19
N PHE A 587 -5.70 -11.21 18.95
CA PHE A 587 -5.16 -11.49 20.29
C PHE A 587 -6.25 -11.97 21.26
N ALA A 588 -7.39 -11.28 21.32
CA ALA A 588 -8.48 -11.64 22.21
C ALA A 588 -9.06 -13.05 21.92
N LEU A 589 -9.17 -13.41 20.64
CA LEU A 589 -9.64 -14.73 20.22
C LEU A 589 -8.60 -15.82 20.52
N ALA A 590 -7.31 -15.55 20.31
CA ALA A 590 -6.23 -16.47 20.67
C ALA A 590 -6.20 -16.74 22.17
N ASP A 591 -6.34 -15.70 23.00
CA ASP A 591 -6.45 -15.81 24.47
C ASP A 591 -7.69 -16.61 24.91
N ALA A 592 -8.78 -16.50 24.15
CA ALA A 592 -10.00 -17.30 24.37
C ALA A 592 -9.87 -18.77 23.91
N GLY A 593 -8.74 -19.16 23.30
CA GLY A 593 -8.42 -20.52 22.91
C GLY A 593 -8.82 -20.92 21.49
N TYR A 594 -9.15 -19.95 20.64
CA TYR A 594 -9.41 -20.18 19.22
C TYR A 594 -8.12 -20.12 18.41
N GLU A 595 -8.08 -20.77 17.25
CA GLU A 595 -7.08 -20.56 16.22
C GLU A 595 -7.56 -19.41 15.31
N THR A 596 -6.77 -18.35 15.22
CA THR A 596 -7.13 -17.15 14.49
C THR A 596 -6.57 -17.18 13.07
N ILE A 597 -7.41 -16.82 12.11
CA ILE A 597 -7.06 -16.76 10.69
C ILE A 597 -7.30 -15.35 10.19
N MET A 598 -6.21 -14.64 9.88
CA MET A 598 -6.29 -13.31 9.29
C MET A 598 -6.33 -13.40 7.76
N VAL A 599 -7.19 -12.62 7.12
CA VAL A 599 -7.24 -12.44 5.66
C VAL A 599 -7.13 -10.96 5.35
N ASN A 600 -6.06 -10.54 4.71
CA ASN A 600 -5.87 -9.13 4.30
C ASN A 600 -4.90 -9.05 3.12
N CYS A 601 -4.90 -7.92 2.40
CA CYS A 601 -4.05 -7.68 1.22
C CYS A 601 -3.20 -6.40 1.32
N ASN A 602 -3.12 -5.81 2.50
CA ASN A 602 -2.37 -4.57 2.74
C ASN A 602 -1.00 -4.88 3.34
N PRO A 603 0.13 -4.62 2.63
CA PRO A 603 1.47 -4.94 3.15
C PRO A 603 1.95 -4.00 4.26
N GLU A 604 1.28 -2.86 4.43
CA GLU A 604 1.69 -1.81 5.37
C GLU A 604 1.14 -2.03 6.79
N THR A 605 0.37 -3.09 7.04
CA THR A 605 -0.40 -3.30 8.27
C THR A 605 0.25 -4.31 9.23
N VAL A 606 -0.05 -4.19 10.52
CA VAL A 606 0.34 -5.14 11.56
C VAL A 606 -0.47 -6.43 11.47
N SER A 607 -1.74 -6.37 11.05
CA SER A 607 -2.56 -7.58 10.85
C SER A 607 -1.96 -8.55 9.84
N THR A 608 -1.15 -8.05 8.91
CA THR A 608 -0.43 -8.90 7.94
C THR A 608 0.96 -9.33 8.40
N ASP A 609 1.32 -9.13 9.66
CA ASP A 609 2.49 -9.80 10.24
C ASP A 609 2.16 -11.26 10.52
N TYR A 610 3.08 -12.16 10.13
CA TYR A 610 2.89 -13.60 10.29
C TYR A 610 2.75 -14.04 11.76
N ASP A 611 3.16 -13.20 12.71
CA ASP A 611 3.10 -13.45 14.17
C ASP A 611 1.91 -12.75 14.87
N THR A 612 0.99 -12.14 14.12
CA THR A 612 -0.21 -11.48 14.66
C THR A 612 -1.40 -12.45 14.80
N SER A 613 -1.46 -13.47 13.95
CA SER A 613 -2.49 -14.51 13.98
C SER A 613 -1.87 -15.88 13.84
N ASP A 614 -2.62 -16.94 14.20
CA ASP A 614 -2.15 -18.33 14.02
C ASP A 614 -1.99 -18.70 12.54
N ARG A 615 -2.74 -18.03 11.64
CA ARG A 615 -2.62 -18.14 10.17
C ARG A 615 -2.90 -16.82 9.50
N LEU A 616 -2.14 -16.54 8.45
CA LEU A 616 -2.30 -15.38 7.61
C LEU A 616 -2.51 -15.80 6.15
N TYR A 617 -3.58 -15.33 5.54
CA TYR A 617 -3.83 -15.41 4.11
C TYR A 617 -3.66 -14.03 3.48
N PHE A 618 -2.64 -13.89 2.64
CA PHE A 618 -2.43 -12.67 1.89
C PHE A 618 -3.23 -12.72 0.59
N GLU A 619 -4.51 -12.31 0.68
CA GLU A 619 -5.50 -12.51 -0.37
C GLU A 619 -6.41 -11.29 -0.55
N PRO A 620 -6.96 -11.10 -1.77
CA PRO A 620 -8.02 -10.13 -1.99
C PRO A 620 -9.24 -10.39 -1.11
N LEU A 621 -9.86 -9.32 -0.63
CA LEU A 621 -11.10 -9.40 0.13
C LEU A 621 -12.31 -9.41 -0.82
N THR A 622 -12.37 -10.41 -1.71
CA THR A 622 -13.48 -10.65 -2.63
C THR A 622 -14.28 -11.88 -2.23
N ARG A 623 -15.49 -11.99 -2.72
CA ARG A 623 -16.36 -13.16 -2.48
C ARG A 623 -15.66 -14.47 -2.86
N GLU A 624 -15.05 -14.53 -4.04
CA GLU A 624 -14.36 -15.75 -4.52
C GLU A 624 -13.22 -16.14 -3.58
N ASP A 625 -12.32 -15.18 -3.30
CA ASP A 625 -11.08 -15.46 -2.56
C ASP A 625 -11.40 -15.84 -1.09
N VAL A 626 -12.33 -15.14 -0.45
CA VAL A 626 -12.78 -15.46 0.93
C VAL A 626 -13.49 -16.82 1.00
N LEU A 627 -14.37 -17.14 0.04
CA LEU A 627 -15.03 -18.45 0.00
C LEU A 627 -14.02 -19.60 -0.24
N ASN A 628 -12.95 -19.38 -0.98
CA ASN A 628 -11.89 -20.38 -1.16
C ASN A 628 -11.17 -20.68 0.17
N ILE A 629 -10.90 -19.65 0.98
CA ILE A 629 -10.30 -19.81 2.32
C ILE A 629 -11.27 -20.51 3.27
N ILE A 630 -12.55 -20.12 3.29
CA ILE A 630 -13.58 -20.77 4.12
C ILE A 630 -13.69 -22.26 3.77
N GLU A 631 -13.69 -22.62 2.49
CA GLU A 631 -13.74 -24.03 2.06
C GLU A 631 -12.49 -24.81 2.50
N ALA A 632 -11.31 -24.19 2.46
CA ALA A 632 -10.06 -24.84 2.84
C ALA A 632 -9.91 -24.99 4.35
N GLU A 633 -10.25 -23.96 5.11
CA GLU A 633 -10.05 -23.90 6.55
C GLU A 633 -11.22 -24.47 7.37
N ASN A 634 -12.42 -24.50 6.82
CA ASN A 634 -13.65 -24.91 7.50
C ASN A 634 -13.80 -24.26 8.89
N PRO A 635 -13.80 -22.91 8.99
CA PRO A 635 -13.88 -22.21 10.25
C PRO A 635 -15.25 -22.35 10.89
N ILE A 636 -15.33 -22.13 12.22
CA ILE A 636 -16.61 -22.07 12.93
C ILE A 636 -17.30 -20.72 12.78
N GLY A 637 -16.56 -19.67 12.40
CA GLY A 637 -17.08 -18.32 12.21
C GLY A 637 -16.15 -17.41 11.43
N VAL A 638 -16.73 -16.33 10.91
CA VAL A 638 -16.06 -15.26 10.16
C VAL A 638 -16.45 -13.92 10.76
N MET A 639 -15.48 -13.11 11.17
CA MET A 639 -15.69 -11.76 11.67
C MET A 639 -15.55 -10.74 10.53
N VAL A 640 -16.62 -9.99 10.27
CA VAL A 640 -16.72 -9.02 9.17
C VAL A 640 -16.80 -7.57 9.65
N SER A 641 -17.05 -7.31 10.94
CA SER A 641 -17.40 -5.98 11.47
C SER A 641 -16.21 -5.14 11.92
N LEU A 642 -14.99 -5.67 11.89
CA LEU A 642 -13.79 -5.00 12.44
C LEU A 642 -12.90 -4.35 11.36
N GLY A 643 -12.96 -4.83 10.13
CA GLY A 643 -12.15 -4.36 9.01
C GLY A 643 -12.75 -3.18 8.22
N GLY A 644 -13.71 -2.45 8.78
CA GLY A 644 -14.39 -1.34 8.10
C GLY A 644 -15.36 -1.79 7.01
N GLN A 645 -15.60 -0.91 6.02
CA GLN A 645 -16.58 -1.16 4.95
C GLN A 645 -16.22 -2.32 4.01
N THR A 646 -14.95 -2.65 3.89
CA THR A 646 -14.47 -3.72 3.00
C THR A 646 -15.11 -5.07 3.34
N PRO A 647 -14.90 -5.64 4.53
CA PRO A 647 -15.52 -6.91 4.88
C PRO A 647 -17.03 -6.81 5.13
N LEU A 648 -17.56 -5.64 5.53
CA LEU A 648 -19.01 -5.45 5.71
C LEU A 648 -19.79 -5.70 4.42
N LYS A 649 -19.25 -5.29 3.27
CA LYS A 649 -19.87 -5.54 1.96
C LYS A 649 -20.02 -7.03 1.64
N LEU A 650 -19.13 -7.87 2.18
CA LEU A 650 -19.15 -9.31 1.98
C LEU A 650 -20.14 -10.03 2.91
N ALA A 651 -20.61 -9.38 3.97
CA ALA A 651 -21.45 -10.04 4.99
C ALA A 651 -22.71 -10.71 4.41
N SER A 652 -23.36 -10.07 3.42
CA SER A 652 -24.54 -10.61 2.73
C SER A 652 -24.21 -11.73 1.72
N GLU A 653 -22.96 -11.86 1.31
CA GLU A 653 -22.50 -12.81 0.31
C GLU A 653 -21.91 -14.09 0.92
N LEU A 654 -21.65 -14.06 2.23
CA LEU A 654 -21.14 -15.19 2.99
C LEU A 654 -22.31 -16.02 3.61
N PRO A 655 -22.08 -17.31 3.95
CA PRO A 655 -23.07 -18.10 4.69
C PRO A 655 -23.41 -17.41 6.03
N ALA A 656 -24.68 -17.04 6.20
CA ALA A 656 -25.11 -16.21 7.33
C ALA A 656 -24.86 -16.86 8.71
N ASP A 657 -24.85 -18.18 8.79
CA ASP A 657 -24.54 -18.96 9.98
C ASP A 657 -23.04 -18.93 10.37
N LEU A 658 -22.17 -18.56 9.45
CA LEU A 658 -20.76 -18.37 9.72
C LEU A 658 -20.40 -16.93 10.14
N VAL A 659 -21.26 -15.93 9.92
CA VAL A 659 -20.95 -14.55 10.29
C VAL A 659 -21.09 -14.35 11.79
N PHE A 660 -19.98 -14.07 12.47
CA PHE A 660 -19.92 -13.80 13.91
C PHE A 660 -19.94 -12.29 14.20
N GLY A 661 -20.47 -11.95 15.37
CA GLY A 661 -20.69 -10.59 15.80
C GLY A 661 -22.06 -10.07 15.33
N THR A 662 -22.09 -8.98 14.56
CA THR A 662 -23.36 -8.43 14.04
C THR A 662 -23.87 -9.29 12.88
N PRO A 663 -25.13 -9.80 12.95
CA PRO A 663 -25.70 -10.61 11.88
C PRO A 663 -25.84 -9.82 10.56
N PRO A 664 -25.73 -10.47 9.38
CA PRO A 664 -25.83 -9.79 8.09
C PRO A 664 -27.12 -8.96 7.91
N ASP A 665 -28.26 -9.45 8.39
CA ASP A 665 -29.53 -8.68 8.31
C ASP A 665 -29.51 -7.41 9.17
N SER A 666 -28.80 -7.44 10.32
CA SER A 666 -28.64 -6.26 11.18
C SER A 666 -27.65 -5.25 10.58
N ILE A 667 -26.61 -5.73 9.89
CA ILE A 667 -25.70 -4.89 9.12
C ILE A 667 -26.47 -4.19 8.00
N ASP A 668 -27.23 -4.93 7.21
CA ASP A 668 -28.06 -4.40 6.13
C ASP A 668 -29.11 -3.41 6.65
N LEU A 669 -29.74 -3.71 7.80
CA LEU A 669 -30.70 -2.81 8.46
C LEU A 669 -30.08 -1.45 8.83
N ALA A 670 -28.81 -1.45 9.23
CA ALA A 670 -28.09 -0.22 9.57
C ALA A 670 -27.57 0.54 8.34
N GLU A 671 -27.14 -0.19 7.29
CA GLU A 671 -26.58 0.38 6.07
C GLU A 671 -27.65 0.82 5.06
N ASP A 672 -28.76 0.07 4.95
CA ASP A 672 -29.90 0.43 4.09
C ASP A 672 -30.71 1.55 4.72
N ARG A 673 -30.75 2.67 4.06
CA ARG A 673 -31.37 3.88 4.60
C ARG A 673 -32.87 3.81 4.75
N GLU A 674 -33.56 3.11 3.89
CA GLU A 674 -35.02 2.95 3.99
C GLU A 674 -35.37 2.07 5.19
N ARG A 675 -34.63 0.97 5.38
CA ARG A 675 -34.76 0.09 6.53
C ARG A 675 -34.43 0.84 7.82
N TRP A 676 -33.33 1.62 7.83
CA TRP A 676 -32.91 2.46 8.96
C TRP A 676 -33.96 3.52 9.30
N ASN A 677 -34.48 4.26 8.31
CA ASN A 677 -35.51 5.27 8.52
C ASN A 677 -36.79 4.66 9.08
N ALA A 678 -37.20 3.49 8.60
CA ALA A 678 -38.35 2.76 9.11
C ALA A 678 -38.14 2.32 10.57
N LEU A 679 -36.95 1.86 10.92
CA LEU A 679 -36.58 1.48 12.28
C LEU A 679 -36.62 2.72 13.20
N CYS A 680 -36.00 3.83 12.81
CA CYS A 680 -36.02 5.07 13.60
C CYS A 680 -37.45 5.58 13.80
N ALA A 681 -38.29 5.53 12.78
CA ALA A 681 -39.71 5.89 12.91
C ALA A 681 -40.47 4.97 13.89
N GLN A 682 -40.21 3.65 13.84
CA GLN A 682 -40.79 2.69 14.80
C GLN A 682 -40.35 2.97 16.24
N LEU A 683 -39.10 3.41 16.42
CA LEU A 683 -38.52 3.71 17.74
C LEU A 683 -38.79 5.15 18.18
N GLU A 684 -39.52 5.95 17.40
CA GLU A 684 -39.80 7.37 17.64
C GLU A 684 -38.52 8.23 17.76
N ILE A 685 -37.42 7.81 17.08
CA ILE A 685 -36.17 8.56 17.04
C ILE A 685 -36.27 9.63 15.95
N PRO A 686 -36.11 10.92 16.27
CA PRO A 686 -36.22 11.97 15.28
C PRO A 686 -35.06 11.91 14.27
N GLN A 687 -35.38 12.15 13.00
CA GLN A 687 -34.41 12.23 11.91
C GLN A 687 -34.60 13.49 11.08
N PRO A 688 -33.57 13.98 10.38
CA PRO A 688 -33.76 15.04 9.39
C PRO A 688 -34.78 14.58 8.33
N PRO A 689 -35.72 15.47 7.93
CA PRO A 689 -36.64 15.14 6.85
C PRO A 689 -35.84 14.85 5.57
N GLY A 690 -36.18 13.76 4.87
CA GLY A 690 -35.45 13.35 3.68
C GLY A 690 -36.21 12.30 2.88
N GLY A 691 -35.51 11.73 1.92
CA GLY A 691 -35.99 10.63 1.07
C GLY A 691 -34.91 10.09 0.16
N THR A 692 -35.23 8.98 -0.51
CA THR A 692 -34.38 8.35 -1.50
C THR A 692 -34.86 8.69 -2.93
N ALA A 693 -33.94 8.96 -3.84
CA ALA A 693 -34.21 9.27 -5.24
C ALA A 693 -33.36 8.39 -6.17
N ALA A 694 -34.03 7.69 -7.08
CA ALA A 694 -33.36 6.92 -8.13
C ALA A 694 -33.07 7.76 -9.39
N ASN A 695 -33.62 8.96 -9.49
CA ASN A 695 -33.46 9.87 -10.62
C ASN A 695 -33.60 11.34 -10.19
N ALA A 696 -33.32 12.25 -11.14
CA ALA A 696 -33.36 13.68 -10.89
C ALA A 696 -34.79 14.23 -10.61
N GLU A 697 -35.82 13.63 -11.15
CA GLU A 697 -37.22 14.06 -10.96
C GLU A 697 -37.70 13.76 -9.53
N GLU A 698 -37.37 12.58 -9.03
CA GLU A 698 -37.60 12.20 -7.64
C GLU A 698 -36.82 13.09 -6.67
N ALA A 699 -35.58 13.41 -7.02
CA ALA A 699 -34.73 14.31 -6.22
C ALA A 699 -35.35 15.70 -6.09
N VAL A 700 -35.89 16.26 -7.16
CA VAL A 700 -36.58 17.54 -7.14
C VAL A 700 -37.83 17.47 -6.25
N ALA A 701 -38.66 16.43 -6.38
CA ALA A 701 -39.88 16.27 -5.57
C ALA A 701 -39.58 16.17 -4.06
N ILE A 702 -38.43 15.53 -3.68
CA ILE A 702 -38.00 15.49 -2.30
C ILE A 702 -37.60 16.88 -1.83
N CYS A 703 -36.75 17.60 -2.59
CA CYS A 703 -36.32 18.95 -2.21
C CYS A 703 -37.47 19.97 -2.17
N GLU A 704 -38.49 19.84 -2.99
CA GLU A 704 -39.71 20.65 -2.88
C GLU A 704 -40.41 20.47 -1.52
N LYS A 705 -40.34 19.26 -0.97
CA LYS A 705 -40.98 18.91 0.31
C LYS A 705 -40.14 19.30 1.50
N ILE A 706 -38.82 19.09 1.46
CA ILE A 706 -37.93 19.31 2.61
C ILE A 706 -37.30 20.70 2.63
N GLY A 707 -37.24 21.39 1.47
CA GLY A 707 -36.59 22.69 1.30
C GLY A 707 -35.06 22.62 1.26
N PHE A 708 -34.41 23.78 1.17
CA PHE A 708 -32.96 23.94 1.14
C PHE A 708 -32.44 24.61 2.42
N PRO A 709 -31.14 24.44 2.80
CA PRO A 709 -30.15 23.60 2.13
C PRO A 709 -30.47 22.10 2.30
N ALA A 710 -30.11 21.32 1.29
CA ALA A 710 -30.26 19.87 1.30
C ALA A 710 -28.91 19.18 1.08
N LEU A 711 -28.70 18.05 1.73
CA LEU A 711 -27.53 17.20 1.56
C LEU A 711 -27.87 16.06 0.60
N VAL A 712 -27.16 16.01 -0.49
CA VAL A 712 -27.24 14.93 -1.49
C VAL A 712 -26.09 13.97 -1.25
N ARG A 713 -26.38 12.70 -0.98
CA ARG A 713 -25.35 11.68 -0.73
C ARG A 713 -25.72 10.35 -1.41
N PRO A 714 -24.78 9.69 -2.11
CA PRO A 714 -24.99 8.36 -2.63
C PRO A 714 -25.17 7.34 -1.50
N SER A 715 -25.90 6.27 -1.76
CA SER A 715 -25.96 5.11 -0.88
C SER A 715 -24.67 4.31 -0.95
N TYR A 716 -24.28 3.67 0.14
CA TYR A 716 -23.12 2.75 0.23
C TYR A 716 -21.75 3.39 -0.12
N VAL A 717 -21.54 4.66 0.20
CA VAL A 717 -20.24 5.34 -0.01
C VAL A 717 -19.57 5.67 1.32
N LEU A 718 -18.23 5.52 1.33
CA LEU A 718 -17.40 5.78 2.50
C LEU A 718 -16.78 7.18 2.46
N GLY A 719 -16.59 7.79 3.65
CA GLY A 719 -15.83 9.03 3.81
C GLY A 719 -16.41 10.20 3.02
N GLY A 720 -17.73 10.32 2.92
CA GLY A 720 -18.40 11.45 2.28
C GLY A 720 -18.18 11.59 0.78
N ARG A 721 -17.81 10.51 0.08
CA ARG A 721 -17.58 10.51 -1.36
C ARG A 721 -18.82 11.01 -2.11
N ALA A 722 -18.62 11.98 -3.01
CA ALA A 722 -19.67 12.59 -3.82
C ALA A 722 -20.86 13.20 -3.01
N MET A 723 -20.69 13.42 -1.70
CA MET A 723 -21.64 14.17 -0.90
C MET A 723 -21.57 15.65 -1.27
N THR A 724 -22.71 16.29 -1.44
CA THR A 724 -22.78 17.70 -1.82
C THR A 724 -23.94 18.38 -1.09
N ILE A 725 -23.65 19.51 -0.44
CA ILE A 725 -24.70 20.40 0.08
C ILE A 725 -25.18 21.27 -1.09
N VAL A 726 -26.47 21.24 -1.34
CA VAL A 726 -27.12 22.02 -2.39
C VAL A 726 -28.06 23.06 -1.77
N TYR A 727 -28.03 24.26 -2.31
CA TYR A 727 -28.75 25.41 -1.77
C TYR A 727 -29.96 25.80 -2.64
N ASP A 728 -30.07 25.20 -3.83
CA ASP A 728 -31.12 25.47 -4.80
C ASP A 728 -31.28 24.31 -5.80
N PHE A 729 -32.27 24.41 -6.70
CA PHE A 729 -32.52 23.40 -7.70
C PHE A 729 -31.46 23.33 -8.81
N GLU A 730 -30.72 24.39 -9.06
CA GLU A 730 -29.61 24.38 -10.01
C GLU A 730 -28.46 23.52 -9.47
N GLY A 731 -28.08 23.74 -8.22
CA GLY A 731 -27.10 22.93 -7.50
C GLY A 731 -27.51 21.46 -7.42
N LEU A 732 -28.79 21.18 -7.12
CA LEU A 732 -29.32 19.82 -7.13
C LEU A 732 -29.18 19.15 -8.49
N THR A 733 -29.57 19.85 -9.57
CA THR A 733 -29.47 19.32 -10.93
C THR A 733 -28.03 18.99 -11.32
N LYS A 734 -27.08 19.84 -10.92
CA LYS A 734 -25.65 19.62 -11.16
C LYS A 734 -25.14 18.40 -10.39
N ALA A 735 -25.48 18.27 -9.10
CA ALA A 735 -25.11 17.12 -8.29
C ALA A 735 -25.66 15.80 -8.86
N MET A 736 -26.93 15.76 -9.23
CA MET A 736 -27.55 14.56 -9.82
C MET A 736 -26.93 14.15 -11.16
N LYS A 737 -26.56 15.13 -12.02
CA LYS A 737 -25.84 14.85 -13.28
C LYS A 737 -24.45 14.27 -13.03
N GLN A 738 -23.75 14.77 -12.04
CA GLN A 738 -22.44 14.25 -11.67
C GLN A 738 -22.53 12.79 -11.17
N LEU A 739 -23.52 12.49 -10.33
CA LEU A 739 -23.75 11.14 -9.84
C LEU A 739 -24.15 10.15 -10.94
N ALA A 740 -24.98 10.57 -11.88
CA ALA A 740 -25.32 9.77 -13.05
C ALA A 740 -24.09 9.48 -13.94
N SER A 741 -23.12 10.40 -14.00
CA SER A 741 -21.87 10.15 -14.75
C SER A 741 -20.98 9.11 -14.11
N PHE A 742 -21.04 8.91 -12.80
CA PHE A 742 -20.26 7.86 -12.11
C PHE A 742 -20.82 6.45 -12.39
N GLU A 743 -22.13 6.30 -12.55
CA GLU A 743 -22.74 5.02 -12.93
C GLU A 743 -22.24 4.56 -14.31
N SER A 744 -22.22 5.46 -15.29
CA SER A 744 -21.75 5.15 -16.64
C SER A 744 -20.30 4.71 -16.72
N LEU A 745 -19.50 4.96 -15.67
CA LEU A 745 -18.09 4.60 -15.56
C LEU A 745 -17.84 3.37 -14.66
N GLY A 746 -18.90 2.70 -14.17
CA GLY A 746 -18.78 1.57 -13.24
C GLY A 746 -18.16 1.93 -11.87
N ARG A 747 -18.06 3.23 -11.54
CA ARG A 747 -17.44 3.72 -10.30
C ARG A 747 -18.38 3.63 -9.11
N GLU A 748 -17.85 3.39 -7.93
CA GLU A 748 -18.63 3.46 -6.69
C GLU A 748 -19.30 4.84 -6.52
N GLY A 749 -20.56 4.84 -6.08
CA GLY A 749 -21.35 6.05 -5.87
C GLY A 749 -22.18 6.52 -7.07
N GLY A 750 -22.26 5.71 -8.14
CA GLY A 750 -23.15 5.97 -9.27
C GLY A 750 -24.62 5.79 -8.90
N LEU A 751 -25.49 6.53 -9.58
CA LEU A 751 -26.95 6.55 -9.40
C LEU A 751 -27.60 5.45 -10.23
N SER A 752 -28.32 4.52 -9.60
CA SER A 752 -29.15 3.51 -10.29
C SER A 752 -30.40 3.18 -9.48
N ALA A 753 -31.32 2.40 -10.07
CA ALA A 753 -32.51 1.94 -9.36
C ALA A 753 -32.18 1.12 -8.11
N ASP A 754 -31.08 0.37 -8.16
CA ASP A 754 -30.58 -0.45 -7.06
C ASP A 754 -29.63 0.32 -6.10
N ARG A 755 -29.25 1.54 -6.48
CA ARG A 755 -28.37 2.43 -5.71
C ARG A 755 -28.91 3.86 -5.70
N PRO A 756 -30.02 4.12 -4.98
CA PRO A 756 -30.61 5.44 -4.93
C PRO A 756 -29.72 6.44 -4.19
N VAL A 757 -29.91 7.71 -4.50
CA VAL A 757 -29.30 8.83 -3.76
C VAL A 757 -30.19 9.21 -2.60
N LEU A 758 -29.56 9.48 -1.48
CA LEU A 758 -30.22 10.02 -0.31
C LEU A 758 -30.21 11.54 -0.35
N ILE A 759 -31.33 12.16 -0.05
CA ILE A 759 -31.49 13.60 0.02
C ILE A 759 -32.13 13.93 1.35
N ASP A 760 -31.37 14.58 2.23
CA ASP A 760 -31.82 14.98 3.56
C ASP A 760 -31.76 16.50 3.72
N ARG A 761 -32.63 17.07 4.56
CA ARG A 761 -32.47 18.43 5.02
C ARG A 761 -31.13 18.59 5.72
N PHE A 762 -30.29 19.49 5.24
CA PHE A 762 -29.03 19.80 5.94
C PHE A 762 -29.31 20.61 7.20
N LEU A 763 -28.77 20.18 8.32
CA LEU A 763 -28.92 20.82 9.60
C LEU A 763 -27.77 21.82 9.79
N GLU A 764 -28.10 23.12 9.64
CA GLU A 764 -27.15 24.20 9.90
C GLU A 764 -27.01 24.41 11.43
N ASP A 765 -25.83 24.82 11.85
CA ASP A 765 -25.50 25.13 13.25
C ASP A 765 -25.78 24.00 14.27
N ALA A 766 -25.76 22.74 13.81
CA ALA A 766 -25.91 21.56 14.65
C ALA A 766 -24.57 21.15 15.28
N THR A 767 -24.61 20.72 16.54
CA THR A 767 -23.47 20.06 17.18
C THR A 767 -23.56 18.57 16.88
N GLU A 768 -22.47 18.01 16.33
CA GLU A 768 -22.34 16.57 16.05
C GLU A 768 -21.79 15.86 17.30
N VAL A 769 -22.39 14.73 17.63
CA VAL A 769 -22.00 13.89 18.77
C VAL A 769 -22.04 12.44 18.34
N ASP A 770 -20.93 11.73 18.52
CA ASP A 770 -20.83 10.28 18.30
C ASP A 770 -20.90 9.53 19.61
N VAL A 771 -21.51 8.35 19.58
CA VAL A 771 -21.65 7.48 20.75
C VAL A 771 -21.30 6.06 20.37
N ASP A 772 -20.25 5.51 21.01
CA ASP A 772 -19.83 4.13 20.85
C ASP A 772 -20.41 3.23 21.92
N SER A 773 -20.97 2.09 21.51
CA SER A 773 -21.54 1.11 22.42
C SER A 773 -21.31 -0.32 21.97
N ILE A 774 -21.24 -1.24 22.96
CA ILE A 774 -21.13 -2.67 22.76
C ILE A 774 -22.31 -3.36 23.43
N ARG A 775 -22.88 -4.35 22.74
CA ARG A 775 -23.93 -5.22 23.28
C ARG A 775 -23.59 -6.69 23.05
N ASP A 776 -23.79 -7.52 24.05
CA ASP A 776 -23.60 -8.96 23.97
C ASP A 776 -24.91 -9.75 23.69
N ASN A 777 -24.80 -11.06 23.55
CA ASN A 777 -25.94 -11.95 23.32
C ASN A 777 -26.86 -12.10 24.54
N SER A 778 -26.42 -11.79 25.76
CA SER A 778 -27.27 -11.81 26.96
C SER A 778 -28.17 -10.56 27.03
N GLY A 779 -27.87 -9.56 26.22
CA GLY A 779 -28.55 -8.28 26.20
C GLY A 779 -27.90 -7.24 27.10
N ASP A 780 -26.75 -7.55 27.70
CA ASP A 780 -25.94 -6.59 28.41
C ASP A 780 -25.37 -5.54 27.44
N PHE A 781 -25.33 -4.31 27.90
CA PHE A 781 -25.01 -3.16 27.08
C PHE A 781 -24.01 -2.25 27.83
N VAL A 782 -22.95 -1.85 27.14
CA VAL A 782 -21.93 -0.96 27.67
C VAL A 782 -21.75 0.23 26.73
N LEU A 783 -21.77 1.44 27.29
CA LEU A 783 -21.39 2.66 26.60
C LEU A 783 -19.87 2.81 26.69
N GLY A 784 -19.19 2.80 25.54
CA GLY A 784 -17.73 2.91 25.45
C GLY A 784 -17.22 4.34 25.50
N GLY A 785 -17.96 5.27 24.88
CA GLY A 785 -17.56 6.67 24.83
C GLY A 785 -18.61 7.58 24.21
N ILE A 786 -18.45 8.87 24.44
CA ILE A 786 -19.25 9.92 23.83
C ILE A 786 -18.28 10.98 23.28
#